data_24666c921456b10302418656eb6d0e38
#
_entry.id   24666c921456b10302418656eb6d0e38
#
_cell.length_a   1.000
_cell.length_b   1.000
_cell.length_c   1.000
_cell.angle_alpha   90.00
_cell.angle_beta   90.00
_cell.angle_gamma   90.00
#
_symmetry.space_group_name_H-M   'P 1'
#
loop_
_entity.id
_entity.type
_entity.pdbx_description
1 polymer ?
#
loop_
_entity_poly.entity_id
_entity_poly.type
_entity_poly.pdbx_seq_one_letter_code
_entity_poly.pdbx_strand_id
1 'polypeptide(L)'
;MIILINMKKKIILIASFFAFCNVLFAQIPVTKSWCPIATPWSDSVFNTLSIDQKIGQLFMVAAWSDEKKESYNPSQVQNLIKQYGIGGVIFFQGGPVRQAKLTNQFQQASKIPLLIGIDAEWGLGMRLDSTISYPRQMTLGAIRDKQIIYVWGKEVARQLKRIGVQMNFAPVVDINSNPNNPVILNRSFGEKREDVLASSLQYMRGMQDAGVLANAKHFPGHGDTNVDSHKDLPVVNKSLSELMQQELWPYQPLFNEGLASIMVAHLSMPQLDPEPHVPSTLSKTIVTDILRKQMKFEGLVLTDAMNMQGVAKYFPAGEADIRALIAGNDIVLFPLDVPLAIKKVKEALASGRITEADINEKVLRILKAKELAAITKKAKIQLKGIHDDLNNGDAIRIKRELIEASITQLGEEVWPLKKEERVGVCIVGDQANTAFVQGLKNFYEVEVISLPKDADQQKILDASSKLKAKNVTRIVVAYLGTNNKAADHFGVTQNSILVSEKMQTLAPTSVVIFGCPYILNGGEWKGVKNFIIAYQGDALTQYAVANALGGSSDLNGSLPVSAHIFKAGEGSQIRAYRTDKHYPLEYTGLFNVKSASNVTSNSGSVYQEDMMGNVSVDVTGDLDKIFSQIDEIAKDGIAQKAFPGCSIVILKDGLVVYDKNFGSTNYEGGNAVNENTVYDLASVTKMLGTGLALMKLVDEGKLSIQAKLGDYLEFPQGHPHASLSLKHMFAHTAGLPGWKDFVPLTTLTNGEWNGECLSKTHSDLCCNPVAQDLFTTKEITDKIYNEILKAEINPSQGYKYSDLGYYYYKKIIEKLTGTTLDAFLQKEFYAPMQLSTIGYLPTQRIPLSQIAETENDTKWRKQIVKGYVHDQGAALLGGVAGHAGLFSNATDVAALMQMLLNGGEYAGTQYLSKKVVSDFNTCYFPNNRRGLIFDKPSSEAWSGSTGPSASKQSFGHTGFTGTLAWADPANNTVYVFLSNRTFPDTENWKINDLKTRMKIQEEIYKVFPAK
;
A
#
# COMPACT_ATOMS: atom_id res chain seq x y z
N MET A 1 51.56 33.36 -0.21
CA MET A 1 50.28 34.09 -0.18
C MET A 1 49.15 33.33 -0.89
N ILE A 2 49.41 32.63 -2.01
CA ILE A 2 48.40 31.87 -2.76
C ILE A 2 47.94 30.58 -2.04
N ILE A 3 48.83 29.92 -1.30
CA ILE A 3 48.51 28.71 -0.54
C ILE A 3 47.56 29.00 0.67
N LEU A 4 47.70 30.12 1.34
CA LEU A 4 46.84 30.55 2.48
C LEU A 4 45.43 30.95 2.02
N ILE A 5 45.28 31.46 0.80
CA ILE A 5 43.97 31.83 0.22
C ILE A 5 43.16 30.60 -0.17
N ASN A 6 43.85 29.55 -0.67
CA ASN A 6 43.17 28.25 -0.99
C ASN A 6 42.78 27.44 0.23
N MET A 7 43.52 27.55 1.35
CA MET A 7 43.13 26.90 2.60
C MET A 7 41.91 27.62 3.26
N LYS A 8 41.85 28.97 3.21
CA LYS A 8 40.67 29.70 3.71
C LYS A 8 39.40 29.41 2.89
N LYS A 9 39.51 29.26 1.55
CA LYS A 9 38.35 28.88 0.71
C LYS A 9 37.88 27.45 1.00
N LYS A 10 38.78 26.49 1.27
CA LYS A 10 38.41 25.12 1.66
C LYS A 10 37.77 25.05 3.07
N ILE A 11 38.24 25.84 4.01
CA ILE A 11 37.66 25.92 5.35
C ILE A 11 36.27 26.59 5.32
N ILE A 12 36.08 27.62 4.50
CA ILE A 12 34.77 28.26 4.31
C ILE A 12 33.79 27.31 3.61
N LEU A 13 34.25 26.50 2.63
CA LEU A 13 33.41 25.50 1.96
C LEU A 13 33.00 24.34 2.89
N ILE A 14 33.91 23.91 3.78
CA ILE A 14 33.62 22.87 4.77
C ILE A 14 32.70 23.41 5.87
N ALA A 15 32.91 24.64 6.34
CA ALA A 15 32.02 25.30 7.30
C ALA A 15 30.62 25.56 6.70
N SER A 16 30.52 25.92 5.42
CA SER A 16 29.25 26.07 4.70
C SER A 16 28.55 24.73 4.47
N PHE A 17 29.29 23.65 4.24
CA PHE A 17 28.75 22.30 4.13
C PHE A 17 28.22 21.78 5.49
N PHE A 18 28.92 22.04 6.60
CA PHE A 18 28.46 21.73 7.93
C PHE A 18 27.28 22.63 8.38
N ALA A 19 27.22 23.90 7.95
CA ALA A 19 26.08 24.77 8.19
C ALA A 19 24.86 24.34 7.32
N PHE A 20 25.07 23.85 6.09
CA PHE A 20 24.00 23.35 5.23
C PHE A 20 23.47 21.98 5.67
N CYS A 21 24.33 21.12 6.21
CA CYS A 21 23.89 19.86 6.84
C CYS A 21 23.07 20.07 8.13
N ASN A 22 23.29 21.18 8.87
CA ASN A 22 22.48 21.49 10.06
C ASN A 22 21.12 22.16 9.73
N VAL A 23 20.89 22.61 8.49
CA VAL A 23 19.60 23.20 8.06
C VAL A 23 18.67 22.16 7.42
N LEU A 24 19.19 20.97 7.10
CA LEU A 24 18.39 19.85 6.54
C LEU A 24 17.86 18.85 7.60
N PHE A 25 18.17 19.05 8.86
CA PHE A 25 17.35 18.50 9.93
C PHE A 25 16.14 19.43 10.08
N ALA A 26 15.11 19.23 9.25
CA ALA A 26 13.80 19.79 9.52
C ALA A 26 13.49 19.54 10.99
N GLN A 27 13.15 20.58 11.73
CA GLN A 27 12.73 20.48 13.12
C GLN A 27 11.60 19.46 13.18
N ILE A 28 11.93 18.22 13.56
CA ILE A 28 10.95 17.21 13.94
C ILE A 28 10.19 17.84 15.09
N PRO A 29 8.85 17.91 15.04
CA PRO A 29 8.07 18.46 16.15
C PRO A 29 8.53 17.79 17.44
N VAL A 30 8.89 18.58 18.44
CA VAL A 30 9.25 18.07 19.76
C VAL A 30 8.04 17.26 20.23
N THR A 31 8.22 15.95 20.37
CA THR A 31 7.21 15.06 20.95
C THR A 31 6.74 15.68 22.26
N LYS A 32 5.43 15.66 22.52
CA LYS A 32 4.88 16.13 23.80
C LYS A 32 5.66 15.43 24.92
N SER A 33 6.53 16.18 25.58
CA SER A 33 7.23 15.67 26.74
C SER A 33 6.18 15.13 27.71
N TRP A 34 6.39 13.92 28.25
CA TRP A 34 5.67 13.43 29.43
C TRP A 34 6.12 14.28 30.64
N CYS A 35 5.84 15.57 30.60
CA CYS A 35 6.09 16.46 31.70
C CYS A 35 4.86 16.46 32.60
N PRO A 36 4.97 16.23 33.89
CA PRO A 36 3.87 16.35 34.85
C PRO A 36 3.49 17.80 35.06
N ILE A 37 3.04 18.48 34.02
CA ILE A 37 2.40 19.78 34.14
C ILE A 37 1.03 19.51 34.76
N ALA A 38 0.67 20.24 35.81
CA ALA A 38 -0.66 20.22 36.39
C ALA A 38 -1.70 20.42 35.26
N THR A 39 -2.56 19.47 35.06
CA THR A 39 -3.54 19.48 33.99
C THR A 39 -4.93 19.63 34.63
N PRO A 40 -5.73 20.63 34.21
CA PRO A 40 -6.97 20.98 34.91
C PRO A 40 -7.98 19.82 34.96
N TRP A 41 -7.98 18.91 33.97
CA TRP A 41 -8.95 17.81 33.97
C TRP A 41 -8.56 16.69 34.93
N SER A 42 -7.29 16.21 34.90
CA SER A 42 -6.81 15.13 35.76
C SER A 42 -6.91 15.52 37.24
N ASP A 43 -6.51 16.73 37.61
CA ASP A 43 -6.59 17.21 38.97
C ASP A 43 -8.06 17.37 39.43
N SER A 44 -8.93 17.93 38.59
CA SER A 44 -10.36 18.06 38.87
C SER A 44 -11.02 16.67 39.08
N VAL A 45 -10.76 15.69 38.22
CA VAL A 45 -11.31 14.35 38.37
C VAL A 45 -10.75 13.69 39.64
N PHE A 46 -9.44 13.74 39.84
CA PHE A 46 -8.78 13.14 41.02
C PHE A 46 -9.38 13.56 42.36
N ASN A 47 -9.67 14.87 42.51
CA ASN A 47 -10.22 15.43 43.72
C ASN A 47 -11.67 15.02 44.00
N THR A 48 -12.38 14.48 43.00
CA THR A 48 -13.78 13.96 43.14
C THR A 48 -13.82 12.47 43.49
N LEU A 49 -12.67 11.74 43.40
CA LEU A 49 -12.67 10.30 43.57
C LEU A 49 -12.57 9.88 45.03
N SER A 50 -13.45 8.98 45.47
CA SER A 50 -13.24 8.24 46.72
C SER A 50 -12.08 7.27 46.60
N ILE A 51 -11.52 6.83 47.74
CA ILE A 51 -10.42 5.85 47.75
C ILE A 51 -10.78 4.55 46.99
N ASP A 52 -12.04 4.08 47.10
CA ASP A 52 -12.55 2.91 46.38
C ASP A 52 -12.49 3.12 44.85
N GLN A 53 -12.89 4.30 44.38
CA GLN A 53 -12.85 4.66 42.98
C GLN A 53 -11.40 4.83 42.48
N LYS A 54 -10.51 5.33 43.33
CA LYS A 54 -9.06 5.41 43.04
C LYS A 54 -8.47 4.00 42.89
N ILE A 55 -8.77 3.07 43.79
CA ILE A 55 -8.34 1.67 43.71
C ILE A 55 -8.82 1.03 42.40
N GLY A 56 -10.07 1.26 42.01
CA GLY A 56 -10.60 0.74 40.73
C GLY A 56 -9.81 1.16 39.52
N GLN A 57 -9.29 2.42 39.50
CA GLN A 57 -8.50 2.93 38.36
C GLN A 57 -7.18 2.17 38.14
N LEU A 58 -6.68 1.44 39.13
CA LEU A 58 -5.43 0.68 39.06
C LEU A 58 -5.52 -0.60 38.20
N PHE A 59 -6.71 -0.97 37.73
CA PHE A 59 -6.97 -2.23 37.03
C PHE A 59 -7.38 -2.03 35.60
N MET A 60 -6.75 -2.79 34.68
CA MET A 60 -7.14 -2.91 33.28
C MET A 60 -7.52 -4.37 33.00
N VAL A 61 -8.78 -4.60 32.60
CA VAL A 61 -9.33 -5.94 32.41
C VAL A 61 -9.35 -6.34 30.95
N ALA A 62 -9.30 -7.66 30.70
CA ALA A 62 -9.35 -8.21 29.36
C ALA A 62 -10.78 -8.29 28.81
N ALA A 63 -10.92 -8.02 27.51
CA ALA A 63 -12.16 -8.18 26.76
C ALA A 63 -11.86 -8.81 25.39
N TRP A 64 -12.84 -9.53 24.85
CA TRP A 64 -12.81 -10.11 23.51
C TRP A 64 -14.01 -9.60 22.72
N SER A 65 -13.82 -9.36 21.44
CA SER A 65 -14.93 -9.03 20.54
C SER A 65 -15.25 -10.16 19.55
N ASP A 66 -14.69 -11.34 19.78
CA ASP A 66 -15.03 -12.58 19.08
C ASP A 66 -16.11 -13.33 19.87
N GLU A 67 -17.35 -13.28 19.41
CA GLU A 67 -18.51 -13.92 20.07
C GLU A 67 -18.42 -15.45 20.11
N LYS A 68 -17.55 -16.05 19.31
CA LYS A 68 -17.31 -17.51 19.28
C LYS A 68 -16.34 -17.98 20.35
N LYS A 69 -15.63 -17.07 21.01
CA LYS A 69 -14.67 -17.39 22.06
C LYS A 69 -15.39 -17.65 23.38
N GLU A 70 -15.00 -18.70 24.08
CA GLU A 70 -15.48 -19.02 25.44
C GLU A 70 -15.24 -17.85 26.42
N SER A 71 -14.17 -17.07 26.19
CA SER A 71 -13.82 -15.89 26.98
C SER A 71 -14.67 -14.64 26.65
N TYR A 72 -15.57 -14.69 25.66
CA TYR A 72 -16.47 -13.58 25.33
C TYR A 72 -17.53 -13.37 26.40
N ASN A 73 -17.33 -12.38 27.26
CA ASN A 73 -18.29 -12.04 28.32
C ASN A 73 -18.37 -10.50 28.53
N PRO A 74 -19.00 -9.76 27.62
CA PRO A 74 -19.12 -8.31 27.73
C PRO A 74 -19.93 -7.87 28.96
N SER A 75 -20.90 -8.66 29.42
CA SER A 75 -21.70 -8.37 30.61
C SER A 75 -20.87 -8.40 31.90
N GLN A 76 -19.92 -9.33 32.00
CA GLN A 76 -18.98 -9.36 33.13
C GLN A 76 -18.09 -8.11 33.14
N VAL A 77 -17.53 -7.73 32.02
CA VAL A 77 -16.71 -6.49 31.88
C VAL A 77 -17.54 -5.28 32.27
N GLN A 78 -18.77 -5.16 31.79
CA GLN A 78 -19.67 -4.06 32.16
C GLN A 78 -19.97 -4.02 33.67
N ASN A 79 -20.15 -5.16 34.30
CA ASN A 79 -20.38 -5.26 35.75
C ASN A 79 -19.13 -4.77 36.51
N LEU A 80 -17.94 -5.18 36.14
CA LEU A 80 -16.70 -4.68 36.72
C LEU A 80 -16.55 -3.17 36.58
N ILE A 81 -16.88 -2.61 35.43
CA ILE A 81 -16.88 -1.15 35.18
C ILE A 81 -17.85 -0.43 36.11
N LYS A 82 -19.09 -0.90 36.22
CA LYS A 82 -20.13 -0.26 37.01
C LYS A 82 -19.88 -0.38 38.52
N GLN A 83 -19.45 -1.57 38.98
CA GLN A 83 -19.29 -1.88 40.39
C GLN A 83 -18.01 -1.34 41.00
N TYR A 84 -16.91 -1.43 40.27
CA TYR A 84 -15.57 -1.11 40.79
C TYR A 84 -14.93 0.12 40.15
N GLY A 85 -15.48 0.63 39.04
CA GLY A 85 -14.91 1.80 38.38
C GLY A 85 -13.51 1.54 37.84
N ILE A 86 -13.26 0.38 37.20
CA ILE A 86 -11.97 0.00 36.64
C ILE A 86 -11.38 1.06 35.69
N GLY A 87 -10.05 1.15 35.63
CA GLY A 87 -9.33 2.19 34.91
C GLY A 87 -9.27 1.99 33.40
N GLY A 88 -9.27 0.75 32.92
CA GLY A 88 -9.11 0.47 31.49
C GLY A 88 -9.58 -0.92 31.07
N VAL A 89 -9.55 -1.13 29.75
CA VAL A 89 -9.85 -2.41 29.09
C VAL A 89 -8.81 -2.69 28.03
N ILE A 90 -8.22 -3.89 28.03
CA ILE A 90 -7.40 -4.38 26.93
C ILE A 90 -8.23 -5.33 26.06
N PHE A 91 -8.26 -5.09 24.74
CA PHE A 91 -8.91 -5.99 23.78
C PHE A 91 -7.94 -7.03 23.23
N PHE A 92 -8.43 -8.27 23.17
CA PHE A 92 -7.80 -9.40 22.49
C PHE A 92 -8.54 -9.70 21.17
N GLN A 93 -8.57 -10.97 20.74
CA GLN A 93 -9.10 -11.37 19.44
C GLN A 93 -10.56 -10.94 19.20
N GLY A 94 -10.85 -10.60 17.95
CA GLY A 94 -12.20 -10.25 17.50
C GLY A 94 -12.21 -9.52 16.18
N GLY A 95 -13.21 -8.63 15.98
CA GLY A 95 -13.34 -7.82 14.77
C GLY A 95 -13.45 -6.32 15.06
N PRO A 96 -13.04 -5.45 14.15
CA PRO A 96 -12.92 -4.03 14.41
C PRO A 96 -14.25 -3.33 14.71
N VAL A 97 -15.32 -3.69 14.00
CA VAL A 97 -16.68 -3.14 14.23
C VAL A 97 -17.24 -3.66 15.55
N ARG A 98 -17.07 -4.96 15.83
CA ARG A 98 -17.52 -5.58 17.09
C ARG A 98 -16.80 -4.97 18.29
N GLN A 99 -15.47 -4.75 18.20
CA GLN A 99 -14.69 -4.07 19.24
C GLN A 99 -15.16 -2.63 19.45
N ALA A 100 -15.34 -1.84 18.38
CA ALA A 100 -15.81 -0.46 18.45
C ALA A 100 -17.20 -0.36 19.10
N LYS A 101 -18.10 -1.31 18.82
CA LYS A 101 -19.42 -1.43 19.45
C LYS A 101 -19.30 -1.66 20.96
N LEU A 102 -18.46 -2.64 21.37
CA LEU A 102 -18.19 -2.92 22.78
C LEU A 102 -17.51 -1.73 23.47
N THR A 103 -16.54 -1.09 22.85
CA THR A 103 -15.91 0.14 23.36
C THR A 103 -16.93 1.21 23.66
N ASN A 104 -17.88 1.48 22.75
CA ASN A 104 -18.97 2.41 22.98
C ASN A 104 -19.84 2.02 24.21
N GLN A 105 -20.17 0.75 24.36
CA GLN A 105 -20.95 0.23 25.49
C GLN A 105 -20.20 0.37 26.82
N PHE A 106 -18.91 0.03 26.83
CA PHE A 106 -18.05 0.12 28.02
C PHE A 106 -17.81 1.56 28.44
N GLN A 107 -17.53 2.45 27.49
CA GLN A 107 -17.39 3.88 27.75
C GLN A 107 -18.68 4.49 28.29
N GLN A 108 -19.85 4.08 27.78
CA GLN A 108 -21.14 4.54 28.30
C GLN A 108 -21.40 4.07 29.74
N ALA A 109 -21.00 2.84 30.08
CA ALA A 109 -21.18 2.26 31.42
C ALA A 109 -20.22 2.86 32.46
N SER A 110 -19.06 3.39 32.05
CA SER A 110 -18.07 3.94 32.99
C SER A 110 -18.44 5.34 33.48
N LYS A 111 -18.03 5.71 34.69
CA LYS A 111 -18.12 7.10 35.19
C LYS A 111 -16.98 7.96 34.67
N ILE A 112 -15.75 7.43 34.75
CA ILE A 112 -14.52 8.05 34.23
C ILE A 112 -14.21 7.37 32.91
N PRO A 113 -13.79 8.09 31.86
CA PRO A 113 -13.42 7.46 30.60
C PRO A 113 -12.38 6.36 30.80
N LEU A 114 -12.62 5.20 30.16
CA LEU A 114 -11.72 4.05 30.20
C LEU A 114 -10.54 4.26 29.27
N LEU A 115 -9.35 3.86 29.73
CA LEU A 115 -8.18 3.70 28.87
C LEU A 115 -8.32 2.38 28.09
N ILE A 116 -8.44 2.47 26.76
CA ILE A 116 -8.56 1.28 25.92
C ILE A 116 -7.21 0.96 25.31
N GLY A 117 -6.75 -0.26 25.55
CA GLY A 117 -5.48 -0.79 25.05
C GLY A 117 -5.66 -2.01 24.16
N ILE A 118 -4.64 -2.29 23.33
CA ILE A 118 -4.56 -3.47 22.48
C ILE A 118 -3.08 -3.79 22.19
N ASP A 119 -2.76 -5.06 21.94
CA ASP A 119 -1.51 -5.44 21.30
C ASP A 119 -1.65 -5.31 19.78
N ALA A 120 -0.99 -4.36 19.20
CA ALA A 120 -0.93 -4.16 17.76
C ALA A 120 0.54 -3.97 17.31
N GLU A 121 1.40 -4.94 17.66
CA GLU A 121 2.85 -4.90 17.37
C GLU A 121 3.11 -4.77 15.88
N TRP A 122 2.28 -5.44 15.04
CA TRP A 122 2.27 -5.31 13.57
C TRP A 122 0.91 -4.83 13.05
N GLY A 123 0.31 -3.87 13.77
CA GLY A 123 -0.99 -3.29 13.45
C GLY A 123 -2.16 -4.14 13.99
N LEU A 124 -3.38 -3.69 13.68
CA LEU A 124 -4.61 -4.30 14.18
C LEU A 124 -4.77 -5.78 13.80
N GLY A 125 -4.22 -6.19 12.65
CA GLY A 125 -4.23 -7.58 12.19
C GLY A 125 -3.53 -8.58 13.12
N MET A 126 -2.85 -8.12 14.18
CA MET A 126 -2.38 -8.99 15.26
C MET A 126 -3.53 -9.58 16.08
N ARG A 127 -4.60 -8.83 16.28
CA ARG A 127 -5.72 -9.17 17.16
C ARG A 127 -7.06 -9.24 16.46
N LEU A 128 -7.27 -8.43 15.44
CA LEU A 128 -8.56 -8.26 14.80
C LEU A 128 -8.59 -8.88 13.40
N ASP A 129 -9.63 -9.66 13.13
CA ASP A 129 -9.94 -10.13 11.79
C ASP A 129 -10.26 -8.97 10.86
N SER A 130 -10.32 -9.20 9.56
CA SER A 130 -10.69 -8.23 8.54
C SER A 130 -9.93 -6.89 8.59
N THR A 131 -8.74 -6.88 9.17
CA THR A 131 -7.85 -5.73 9.19
C THR A 131 -6.50 -6.07 8.59
N ILE A 132 -5.83 -5.06 8.01
CA ILE A 132 -4.52 -5.26 7.42
C ILE A 132 -3.50 -5.69 8.47
N SER A 133 -2.74 -6.74 8.17
CA SER A 133 -1.59 -7.19 8.96
C SER A 133 -0.32 -6.69 8.32
N TYR A 134 0.42 -5.84 9.02
CA TYR A 134 1.71 -5.33 8.57
C TYR A 134 2.84 -6.34 8.81
N PRO A 135 4.04 -6.11 8.26
CA PRO A 135 5.20 -6.94 8.56
C PRO A 135 5.56 -6.93 10.04
N ARG A 136 6.08 -8.07 10.52
CA ARG A 136 6.56 -8.19 11.90
C ARG A 136 7.83 -7.39 12.13
N GLN A 137 8.16 -7.11 13.38
CA GLN A 137 9.25 -6.21 13.72
C GLN A 137 10.62 -6.66 13.19
N MET A 138 10.91 -7.96 13.11
CA MET A 138 12.14 -8.44 12.49
C MET A 138 12.25 -8.05 11.00
N THR A 139 11.14 -8.13 10.25
CA THR A 139 11.08 -7.62 8.87
C THR A 139 11.37 -6.12 8.81
N LEU A 140 10.78 -5.35 9.73
CA LEU A 140 10.99 -3.90 9.83
C LEU A 140 12.43 -3.56 10.29
N GLY A 141 13.05 -4.42 11.09
CA GLY A 141 14.46 -4.31 11.47
C GLY A 141 15.41 -4.34 10.29
N ALA A 142 15.03 -5.06 9.22
CA ALA A 142 15.81 -5.14 7.98
C ALA A 142 15.83 -3.84 7.17
N ILE A 143 14.90 -2.94 7.39
CA ILE A 143 14.77 -1.68 6.66
C ILE A 143 15.89 -0.71 7.08
N ARG A 144 16.66 -0.17 6.11
CA ARG A 144 17.75 0.79 6.40
C ARG A 144 17.21 2.18 6.71
N ASP A 145 16.30 2.70 5.89
CA ASP A 145 15.64 4.00 6.13
C ASP A 145 14.50 3.85 7.13
N LYS A 146 14.78 4.18 8.40
CA LYS A 146 13.82 4.05 9.49
C LYS A 146 12.68 5.08 9.43
N GLN A 147 12.73 6.08 8.54
CA GLN A 147 11.67 7.09 8.41
C GLN A 147 10.33 6.47 8.00
N ILE A 148 10.35 5.40 7.19
CA ILE A 148 9.13 4.69 6.81
C ILE A 148 8.44 4.01 8.01
N ILE A 149 9.22 3.63 9.06
CA ILE A 149 8.67 3.08 10.31
C ILE A 149 7.90 4.16 11.09
N TYR A 150 8.35 5.40 11.04
CA TYR A 150 7.59 6.54 11.60
C TYR A 150 6.25 6.74 10.87
N VAL A 151 6.26 6.72 9.53
CA VAL A 151 5.03 6.83 8.73
C VAL A 151 4.06 5.69 9.05
N TRP A 152 4.56 4.47 9.14
CA TRP A 152 3.78 3.31 9.55
C TRP A 152 3.23 3.45 10.99
N GLY A 153 4.02 3.96 11.93
CA GLY A 153 3.56 4.22 13.30
C GLY A 153 2.39 5.19 13.35
N LYS A 154 2.41 6.23 12.51
CA LYS A 154 1.26 7.16 12.36
C LYS A 154 0.03 6.47 11.80
N GLU A 155 0.20 5.59 10.81
CA GLU A 155 -0.91 4.85 10.22
C GLU A 155 -1.53 3.88 11.23
N VAL A 156 -0.72 3.13 11.98
CA VAL A 156 -1.22 2.28 13.08
C VAL A 156 -2.01 3.09 14.10
N ALA A 157 -1.50 4.26 14.48
CA ALA A 157 -2.21 5.15 15.41
C ALA A 157 -3.53 5.68 14.84
N ARG A 158 -3.58 5.98 13.55
CA ARG A 158 -4.81 6.38 12.84
C ARG A 158 -5.87 5.27 12.94
N GLN A 159 -5.47 4.04 12.66
CA GLN A 159 -6.33 2.86 12.75
C GLN A 159 -6.82 2.61 14.18
N LEU A 160 -5.93 2.66 15.16
CA LEU A 160 -6.26 2.51 16.58
C LEU A 160 -7.30 3.55 17.05
N LYS A 161 -7.07 4.81 16.73
CA LYS A 161 -8.02 5.91 17.06
C LYS A 161 -9.36 5.71 16.40
N ARG A 162 -9.40 5.18 15.16
CA ARG A 162 -10.64 4.95 14.44
C ARG A 162 -11.59 3.99 15.15
N ILE A 163 -11.04 3.04 15.91
CA ILE A 163 -11.81 2.07 16.72
C ILE A 163 -11.79 2.39 18.23
N GLY A 164 -11.34 3.60 18.60
CA GLY A 164 -11.39 4.11 19.97
C GLY A 164 -10.35 3.50 20.92
N VAL A 165 -9.17 3.14 20.40
CA VAL A 165 -8.02 2.67 21.19
C VAL A 165 -7.04 3.83 21.39
N GLN A 166 -6.55 3.98 22.62
CA GLN A 166 -5.64 5.05 23.00
C GLN A 166 -4.24 4.58 23.38
N MET A 167 -4.04 3.29 23.66
CA MET A 167 -2.76 2.72 24.03
C MET A 167 -2.45 1.50 23.17
N ASN A 168 -1.28 1.47 22.55
CA ASN A 168 -0.75 0.29 21.89
C ASN A 168 0.36 -0.33 22.74
N PHE A 169 0.24 -1.62 23.05
CA PHE A 169 1.31 -2.36 23.72
C PHE A 169 2.41 -2.73 22.71
N ALA A 170 3.05 -1.70 22.21
CA ALA A 170 4.19 -1.69 21.27
C ALA A 170 4.95 -0.36 21.41
N PRO A 171 6.25 -0.32 21.04
CA PRO A 171 7.06 -1.33 20.38
C PRO A 171 7.59 -2.42 21.32
N VAL A 172 7.96 -3.59 20.76
CA VAL A 172 8.83 -4.54 21.43
C VAL A 172 10.27 -4.06 21.31
N VAL A 173 10.92 -3.81 22.46
CA VAL A 173 12.28 -3.26 22.56
C VAL A 173 13.30 -4.33 22.97
N ASP A 174 12.83 -5.57 23.12
CA ASP A 174 13.70 -6.71 23.43
C ASP A 174 14.73 -6.94 22.32
N ILE A 175 15.98 -7.09 22.69
CA ILE A 175 17.10 -7.37 21.79
C ILE A 175 17.19 -8.89 21.61
N ASN A 176 17.03 -9.40 20.38
CA ASN A 176 17.00 -10.83 20.11
C ASN A 176 18.40 -11.45 20.09
N SER A 177 19.02 -11.55 21.27
CA SER A 177 20.36 -12.14 21.44
C SER A 177 20.39 -13.67 21.38
N ASN A 178 19.20 -14.32 21.48
CA ASN A 178 19.06 -15.78 21.46
C ASN A 178 18.22 -16.24 20.25
N PRO A 179 18.82 -16.91 19.25
CA PRO A 179 18.10 -17.40 18.07
C PRO A 179 17.06 -18.49 18.37
N ASN A 180 17.12 -19.09 19.54
CA ASN A 180 16.18 -20.12 20.01
C ASN A 180 15.09 -19.57 20.94
N ASN A 181 15.01 -18.26 21.10
CA ASN A 181 13.99 -17.63 21.95
C ASN A 181 12.58 -18.02 21.46
N PRO A 182 11.73 -18.67 22.32
CA PRO A 182 10.43 -19.16 21.88
C PRO A 182 9.35 -18.08 21.77
N VAL A 183 9.60 -16.86 22.28
CA VAL A 183 8.60 -15.80 22.44
C VAL A 183 8.92 -14.55 21.62
N ILE A 184 10.13 -14.06 21.71
CA ILE A 184 10.53 -12.77 21.11
C ILE A 184 10.84 -12.94 19.64
N LEU A 185 11.86 -13.66 19.28
CA LEU A 185 12.24 -14.04 17.94
C LEU A 185 11.90 -12.92 16.89
N ASN A 186 10.94 -13.17 16.00
CA ASN A 186 10.51 -12.24 14.94
C ASN A 186 9.65 -11.06 15.45
N ARG A 187 9.37 -10.97 16.74
CA ARG A 187 8.77 -9.79 17.38
C ARG A 187 9.80 -8.72 17.69
N SER A 188 11.11 -9.04 17.78
CA SER A 188 12.19 -8.06 17.93
C SER A 188 12.57 -7.42 16.58
N PHE A 189 13.06 -6.20 16.62
CA PHE A 189 13.67 -5.53 15.45
C PHE A 189 15.06 -6.09 15.09
N GLY A 190 15.71 -6.86 15.96
CA GLY A 190 17.01 -7.47 15.69
C GLY A 190 17.85 -7.78 16.90
N GLU A 191 19.13 -8.11 16.66
CA GLU A 191 20.10 -8.46 17.69
C GLU A 191 21.01 -7.29 18.11
N LYS A 192 21.08 -6.20 17.30
CA LYS A 192 21.88 -5.03 17.63
C LYS A 192 21.02 -4.00 18.36
N ARG A 193 21.42 -3.61 19.54
CA ARG A 193 20.70 -2.65 20.39
C ARG A 193 20.47 -1.29 19.72
N GLU A 194 21.41 -0.85 18.85
CA GLU A 194 21.34 0.38 18.09
C GLU A 194 20.20 0.33 17.05
N ASP A 195 20.07 -0.79 16.33
CA ASP A 195 19.02 -1.00 15.32
C ASP A 195 17.65 -1.16 15.97
N VAL A 196 17.60 -1.86 17.12
CA VAL A 196 16.38 -1.97 17.94
C VAL A 196 15.92 -0.59 18.40
N LEU A 197 16.84 0.22 18.94
CA LEU A 197 16.53 1.61 19.35
C LEU A 197 16.04 2.43 18.16
N ALA A 198 16.79 2.46 17.06
CA ALA A 198 16.44 3.27 15.90
C ALA A 198 15.03 2.96 15.36
N SER A 199 14.68 1.68 15.30
CA SER A 199 13.36 1.23 14.80
C SER A 199 12.23 1.50 15.80
N SER A 200 12.44 1.14 17.08
CA SER A 200 11.46 1.34 18.16
C SER A 200 11.18 2.81 18.42
N LEU A 201 12.21 3.67 18.33
CA LEU A 201 12.07 5.12 18.46
C LEU A 201 11.16 5.72 17.39
N GLN A 202 11.33 5.32 16.12
CA GLN A 202 10.49 5.80 15.01
C GLN A 202 9.05 5.30 15.14
N TYR A 203 8.85 4.05 15.54
CA TYR A 203 7.51 3.51 15.77
C TYR A 203 6.81 4.24 16.94
N MET A 204 7.50 4.41 18.06
CA MET A 204 7.02 5.17 19.22
C MET A 204 6.62 6.60 18.83
N ARG A 205 7.52 7.33 18.16
CA ARG A 205 7.28 8.71 17.70
C ARG A 205 6.07 8.79 16.78
N GLY A 206 5.99 7.92 15.78
CA GLY A 206 4.87 7.88 14.84
C GLY A 206 3.52 7.72 15.55
N MET A 207 3.44 6.82 16.53
CA MET A 207 2.23 6.60 17.33
C MET A 207 1.91 7.79 18.24
N GLN A 208 2.89 8.30 18.98
CA GLN A 208 2.65 9.36 19.98
C GLN A 208 2.37 10.70 19.33
N ASP A 209 3.03 11.06 18.23
CA ASP A 209 2.73 12.26 17.45
C ASP A 209 1.30 12.22 16.86
N ALA A 210 0.79 11.04 16.57
CA ALA A 210 -0.59 10.84 16.15
C ALA A 210 -1.60 10.71 17.31
N GLY A 211 -1.14 10.81 18.57
CA GLY A 211 -1.98 10.86 19.78
C GLY A 211 -2.37 9.50 20.36
N VAL A 212 -1.57 8.44 20.12
CA VAL A 212 -1.71 7.11 20.74
C VAL A 212 -0.51 6.85 21.64
N LEU A 213 -0.76 6.44 22.87
CA LEU A 213 0.28 6.14 23.85
C LEU A 213 1.01 4.86 23.43
N ALA A 214 2.34 4.96 23.27
CA ALA A 214 3.20 3.80 23.04
C ALA A 214 3.57 3.14 24.38
N ASN A 215 3.77 1.84 24.35
CA ASN A 215 4.17 1.03 25.49
C ASN A 215 5.36 0.14 25.12
N ALA A 216 6.56 0.53 25.58
CA ALA A 216 7.77 -0.26 25.33
C ALA A 216 7.78 -1.53 26.19
N LYS A 217 8.11 -2.68 25.58
CA LYS A 217 8.09 -3.98 26.25
C LYS A 217 9.19 -4.90 25.74
N HIS A 218 9.63 -5.83 26.58
CA HIS A 218 9.20 -6.18 27.92
C HIS A 218 10.35 -5.87 28.90
N PHE A 219 10.19 -4.83 29.70
CA PHE A 219 11.23 -4.42 30.66
C PHE A 219 11.44 -5.51 31.74
N PRO A 220 12.67 -5.89 32.15
CA PRO A 220 13.96 -5.30 31.77
C PRO A 220 14.66 -6.01 30.58
N GLY A 221 13.98 -6.85 29.80
CA GLY A 221 14.52 -7.50 28.60
C GLY A 221 14.26 -8.98 28.54
N HIS A 222 13.45 -9.41 27.54
CA HIS A 222 13.02 -10.81 27.35
C HIS A 222 13.77 -11.49 26.17
N GLY A 223 14.71 -10.81 25.52
CA GLY A 223 15.32 -11.30 24.27
C GLY A 223 16.29 -12.47 24.41
N ASP A 224 16.83 -12.73 25.62
CA ASP A 224 17.81 -13.79 25.92
C ASP A 224 17.20 -15.01 26.63
N THR A 225 15.88 -15.17 26.61
CA THR A 225 15.22 -16.25 27.35
C THR A 225 15.05 -17.52 26.52
N ASN A 226 15.07 -18.69 27.20
CA ASN A 226 14.86 -20.02 26.62
C ASN A 226 13.50 -20.62 26.96
N VAL A 227 12.72 -19.97 27.82
CA VAL A 227 11.43 -20.44 28.33
C VAL A 227 10.34 -19.42 27.96
N ASP A 228 9.17 -19.93 27.61
CA ASP A 228 7.98 -19.12 27.33
C ASP A 228 7.31 -18.70 28.64
N SER A 229 7.25 -17.40 28.92
CA SER A 229 6.64 -16.82 30.12
C SER A 229 5.14 -17.09 30.26
N HIS A 230 4.47 -17.49 29.17
CA HIS A 230 3.09 -17.99 29.24
C HIS A 230 2.98 -19.40 29.88
N LYS A 231 4.08 -20.15 29.94
CA LYS A 231 4.12 -21.52 30.41
C LYS A 231 4.82 -21.67 31.75
N ASP A 232 5.88 -20.90 32.00
CA ASP A 232 6.65 -20.91 33.23
C ASP A 232 7.41 -19.58 33.42
N LEU A 233 8.15 -19.42 34.52
CA LEU A 233 8.92 -18.24 34.85
C LEU A 233 10.35 -18.33 34.22
N PRO A 234 10.66 -17.56 33.15
CA PRO A 234 11.99 -17.55 32.56
C PRO A 234 13.02 -16.93 33.53
N VAL A 235 14.25 -17.44 33.48
CA VAL A 235 15.36 -16.93 34.30
C VAL A 235 16.35 -16.17 33.45
N VAL A 236 16.68 -14.94 33.84
CA VAL A 236 17.74 -14.10 33.27
C VAL A 236 18.81 -13.88 34.33
N ASN A 237 19.93 -14.56 34.17
CA ASN A 237 21.03 -14.52 35.14
C ASN A 237 22.10 -13.52 34.73
N LYS A 238 21.76 -12.23 34.72
CA LYS A 238 22.65 -11.11 34.38
C LYS A 238 22.69 -10.08 35.51
N SER A 239 23.88 -9.50 35.70
CA SER A 239 24.08 -8.36 36.59
C SER A 239 23.43 -7.09 36.00
N LEU A 240 23.17 -6.09 36.84
CA LEU A 240 22.66 -4.80 36.42
C LEU A 240 23.61 -4.14 35.41
N SER A 241 24.93 -4.28 35.58
CA SER A 241 25.92 -3.73 34.63
C SER A 241 25.77 -4.32 33.23
N GLU A 242 25.59 -5.63 33.12
CA GLU A 242 25.37 -6.32 31.86
C GLU A 242 24.06 -5.90 31.20
N LEU A 243 22.97 -5.83 31.99
CA LEU A 243 21.69 -5.37 31.51
C LEU A 243 21.73 -3.91 30.99
N MET A 244 22.40 -3.01 31.71
CA MET A 244 22.56 -1.61 31.30
C MET A 244 23.37 -1.46 30.01
N GLN A 245 24.28 -2.41 29.73
CA GLN A 245 25.06 -2.40 28.48
C GLN A 245 24.28 -2.94 27.28
N GLN A 246 23.29 -3.78 27.49
CA GLN A 246 22.58 -4.48 26.43
C GLN A 246 21.06 -4.25 26.53
N GLU A 247 20.32 -4.96 27.35
CA GLU A 247 18.86 -5.01 27.35
C GLU A 247 18.22 -3.67 27.77
N LEU A 248 18.80 -2.96 28.72
CA LEU A 248 18.29 -1.68 29.23
C LEU A 248 18.80 -0.48 28.43
N TRP A 249 19.84 -0.66 27.61
CA TRP A 249 20.47 0.43 26.87
C TRP A 249 19.47 1.20 25.96
N PRO A 250 18.54 0.56 25.24
CA PRO A 250 17.59 1.27 24.38
C PRO A 250 16.57 2.11 25.14
N TYR A 251 16.29 1.77 26.39
CA TYR A 251 15.22 2.43 27.14
C TYR A 251 15.53 3.89 27.51
N GLN A 252 16.77 4.20 27.90
CA GLN A 252 17.10 5.57 28.31
C GLN A 252 16.90 6.61 27.20
N PRO A 253 17.33 6.38 25.93
CA PRO A 253 16.99 7.26 24.83
C PRO A 253 15.49 7.39 24.58
N LEU A 254 14.71 6.28 24.71
CA LEU A 254 13.25 6.34 24.57
C LEU A 254 12.60 7.19 25.66
N PHE A 255 13.13 7.15 26.91
CA PHE A 255 12.65 8.02 28.00
C PHE A 255 12.90 9.48 27.70
N ASN A 256 14.09 9.80 27.23
CA ASN A 256 14.47 11.17 26.87
C ASN A 256 13.59 11.73 25.73
N GLU A 257 13.06 10.85 24.87
CA GLU A 257 12.16 11.20 23.79
C GLU A 257 10.67 11.13 24.17
N GLY A 258 10.37 10.98 25.46
CA GLY A 258 9.02 11.08 26.01
C GLY A 258 8.18 9.81 25.84
N LEU A 259 8.78 8.62 25.99
CA LEU A 259 8.03 7.36 26.02
C LEU A 259 6.90 7.41 27.06
N ALA A 260 5.67 7.14 26.64
CA ALA A 260 4.48 7.27 27.48
C ALA A 260 4.33 6.15 28.51
N SER A 261 4.71 4.92 28.18
CA SER A 261 4.51 3.79 29.09
C SER A 261 5.47 2.63 28.87
N ILE A 262 5.60 1.79 29.89
CA ILE A 262 6.38 0.54 29.90
C ILE A 262 5.54 -0.62 30.40
N MET A 263 5.74 -1.80 29.80
CA MET A 263 5.27 -3.08 30.33
C MET A 263 6.42 -3.85 30.95
N VAL A 264 6.26 -4.24 32.21
CA VAL A 264 7.23 -5.04 32.96
C VAL A 264 6.93 -6.52 32.77
N ALA A 265 7.93 -7.27 32.30
CA ALA A 265 7.85 -8.70 32.03
C ALA A 265 7.74 -9.55 33.30
N HIS A 266 7.40 -10.82 33.14
CA HIS A 266 7.50 -11.84 34.19
C HIS A 266 8.81 -12.63 34.03
N LEU A 267 9.89 -12.11 34.58
CA LEU A 267 11.24 -12.70 34.51
C LEU A 267 11.82 -12.87 35.92
N SER A 268 12.38 -14.02 36.24
CA SER A 268 13.21 -14.21 37.43
C SER A 268 14.62 -13.67 37.18
N MET A 269 15.10 -12.77 38.03
CA MET A 269 16.40 -12.13 37.90
C MET A 269 17.20 -12.24 39.19
N PRO A 270 17.75 -13.43 39.50
CA PRO A 270 18.32 -13.74 40.83
C PRO A 270 19.52 -12.87 41.21
N GLN A 271 20.22 -12.25 40.24
CA GLN A 271 21.30 -11.32 40.54
C GLN A 271 20.80 -9.92 40.98
N LEU A 272 19.54 -9.56 40.69
CA LEU A 272 18.95 -8.30 41.08
C LEU A 272 17.98 -8.44 42.24
N ASP A 273 17.21 -9.52 42.25
CA ASP A 273 16.27 -9.87 43.32
C ASP A 273 16.43 -11.36 43.62
N PRO A 274 17.08 -11.72 44.75
CA PRO A 274 17.39 -13.10 45.12
C PRO A 274 16.19 -13.88 45.68
N GLU A 275 15.02 -13.25 45.92
CA GLU A 275 13.83 -13.96 46.42
C GLU A 275 13.38 -14.99 45.36
N PRO A 276 13.31 -16.29 45.73
CA PRO A 276 12.95 -17.34 44.80
C PRO A 276 11.58 -17.12 44.14
N HIS A 277 11.50 -17.37 42.86
CA HIS A 277 10.25 -17.29 42.06
C HIS A 277 9.59 -15.89 41.98
N VAL A 278 10.24 -14.84 42.45
CA VAL A 278 9.73 -13.47 42.29
C VAL A 278 10.02 -12.99 40.88
N PRO A 279 8.98 -12.73 40.05
CA PRO A 279 9.19 -12.14 38.75
C PRO A 279 9.48 -10.65 38.87
N SER A 280 10.19 -10.09 37.88
CA SER A 280 10.51 -8.66 37.77
C SER A 280 9.30 -7.74 37.98
N THR A 281 8.13 -8.17 37.58
CA THR A 281 6.85 -7.45 37.80
C THR A 281 6.51 -7.25 39.28
N LEU A 282 6.90 -8.18 40.14
CA LEU A 282 6.62 -8.14 41.58
C LEU A 282 7.82 -7.61 42.40
N SER A 283 8.96 -7.34 41.73
CA SER A 283 10.20 -6.91 42.37
C SER A 283 10.26 -5.39 42.54
N LYS A 284 10.31 -4.94 43.80
CA LYS A 284 10.51 -3.52 44.10
C LYS A 284 11.88 -3.03 43.65
N THR A 285 12.92 -3.85 43.74
CA THR A 285 14.26 -3.55 43.25
C THR A 285 14.21 -3.18 41.76
N ILE A 286 13.50 -3.98 40.93
CA ILE A 286 13.45 -3.79 39.47
C ILE A 286 12.55 -2.60 39.09
N VAL A 287 11.33 -2.55 39.61
CA VAL A 287 10.35 -1.54 39.20
C VAL A 287 10.61 -0.20 39.87
N THR A 288 10.84 -0.18 41.19
CA THR A 288 11.04 1.08 41.93
C THR A 288 12.48 1.55 41.90
N ASP A 289 13.44 0.68 42.29
CA ASP A 289 14.79 1.20 42.53
C ASP A 289 15.54 1.36 41.19
N ILE A 290 15.45 0.44 40.25
CA ILE A 290 16.10 0.53 38.94
C ILE A 290 15.29 1.44 38.00
N LEU A 291 14.04 1.06 37.63
CA LEU A 291 13.28 1.78 36.60
C LEU A 291 12.91 3.22 37.04
N ARG A 292 12.29 3.36 38.23
CA ARG A 292 11.81 4.70 38.67
C ARG A 292 12.93 5.60 39.16
N LYS A 293 13.80 5.10 40.09
CA LYS A 293 14.79 5.93 40.76
C LYS A 293 16.07 6.08 39.94
N GLN A 294 16.69 4.96 39.50
CA GLN A 294 17.97 5.00 38.81
C GLN A 294 17.82 5.49 37.36
N MET A 295 16.89 4.91 36.60
CA MET A 295 16.64 5.26 35.18
C MET A 295 15.69 6.46 35.03
N LYS A 296 15.04 6.93 36.10
CA LYS A 296 14.18 8.11 36.20
C LYS A 296 13.00 8.08 35.20
N PHE A 297 12.38 6.90 35.01
CA PHE A 297 11.20 6.82 34.19
C PHE A 297 9.96 7.40 34.90
N GLU A 298 9.32 8.39 34.31
CA GLU A 298 8.16 9.10 34.86
C GLU A 298 6.81 8.69 34.26
N GLY A 299 6.81 7.97 33.12
CA GLY A 299 5.59 7.51 32.43
C GLY A 299 4.84 6.39 33.17
N LEU A 300 3.76 5.87 32.58
CA LEU A 300 3.01 4.76 33.13
C LEU A 300 3.83 3.46 33.14
N VAL A 301 3.75 2.72 34.23
CA VAL A 301 4.28 1.36 34.34
C VAL A 301 3.14 0.38 34.52
N LEU A 302 3.05 -0.58 33.60
CA LEU A 302 2.04 -1.64 33.62
C LEU A 302 2.72 -2.99 33.84
N THR A 303 2.02 -3.89 34.49
CA THR A 303 2.42 -5.30 34.50
C THR A 303 2.24 -5.90 33.11
N ASP A 304 2.94 -6.97 32.78
CA ASP A 304 2.46 -7.93 31.79
C ASP A 304 1.20 -8.62 32.32
N ALA A 305 0.54 -9.45 31.51
CA ALA A 305 -0.77 -10.03 31.88
C ALA A 305 -0.65 -10.97 33.09
N MET A 306 -1.34 -10.63 34.19
CA MET A 306 -1.19 -11.33 35.49
C MET A 306 -1.78 -12.75 35.50
N ASN A 307 -2.51 -13.13 34.43
CA ASN A 307 -3.00 -14.50 34.25
C ASN A 307 -1.94 -15.46 33.67
N MET A 308 -0.75 -14.99 33.32
CA MET A 308 0.33 -15.82 32.78
C MET A 308 0.94 -16.71 33.86
N GLN A 309 1.36 -17.92 33.44
CA GLN A 309 1.90 -18.95 34.38
C GLN A 309 3.20 -18.52 35.07
N GLY A 310 3.97 -17.63 34.47
CA GLY A 310 5.16 -17.02 35.08
C GLY A 310 4.87 -16.30 36.41
N VAL A 311 3.60 -15.93 36.68
CA VAL A 311 3.15 -15.36 37.94
C VAL A 311 2.13 -16.27 38.62
N ALA A 312 1.05 -16.63 37.88
CA ALA A 312 -0.11 -17.34 38.46
C ALA A 312 0.23 -18.69 39.08
N LYS A 313 1.30 -19.34 38.65
CA LYS A 313 1.83 -20.60 39.19
C LYS A 313 2.42 -20.45 40.61
N TYR A 314 3.00 -19.29 40.91
CA TYR A 314 3.78 -19.07 42.14
C TYR A 314 3.09 -18.18 43.14
N PHE A 315 2.20 -17.29 42.68
CA PHE A 315 1.50 -16.33 43.53
C PHE A 315 -0.02 -16.45 43.37
N PRO A 316 -0.79 -16.55 44.46
CA PRO A 316 -2.23 -16.60 44.38
C PRO A 316 -2.82 -15.27 43.88
N ALA A 317 -3.98 -15.36 43.25
CA ALA A 317 -4.78 -14.20 42.80
C ALA A 317 -4.99 -13.20 43.98
N GLY A 318 -4.97 -11.94 43.72
CA GLY A 318 -5.06 -10.86 44.68
C GLY A 318 -3.75 -10.54 45.38
N GLU A 319 -2.97 -11.54 45.82
CA GLU A 319 -1.64 -11.31 46.44
C GLU A 319 -0.60 -10.90 45.37
N ALA A 320 -0.61 -11.55 44.19
CA ALA A 320 0.21 -11.14 43.06
C ALA A 320 -0.08 -9.69 42.68
N ASP A 321 -1.37 -9.32 42.61
CA ASP A 321 -1.81 -8.00 42.18
C ASP A 321 -1.34 -6.89 43.14
N ILE A 322 -1.49 -7.12 44.46
CA ILE A 322 -1.03 -6.16 45.47
C ILE A 322 0.50 -6.07 45.52
N ARG A 323 1.23 -7.18 45.36
CA ARG A 323 2.69 -7.15 45.25
C ARG A 323 3.16 -6.35 44.06
N ALA A 324 2.49 -6.47 42.89
CA ALA A 324 2.80 -5.69 41.71
C ALA A 324 2.64 -4.17 41.96
N LEU A 325 1.57 -3.78 42.66
CA LEU A 325 1.35 -2.38 43.05
C LEU A 325 2.39 -1.87 44.03
N ILE A 326 2.76 -2.68 45.05
CA ILE A 326 3.82 -2.36 46.00
C ILE A 326 5.20 -2.25 45.33
N ALA A 327 5.44 -3.10 44.30
CA ALA A 327 6.68 -3.03 43.52
C ALA A 327 6.84 -1.72 42.74
N GLY A 328 5.77 -1.02 42.45
CA GLY A 328 5.81 0.30 41.78
C GLY A 328 5.08 0.38 40.44
N ASN A 329 4.38 -0.69 40.00
CA ASN A 329 3.50 -0.62 38.83
C ASN A 329 2.30 0.29 39.11
N ASP A 330 1.85 1.02 38.09
CA ASP A 330 0.68 1.89 38.18
C ASP A 330 -0.61 1.17 37.84
N ILE A 331 -0.55 0.24 36.87
CA ILE A 331 -1.69 -0.53 36.36
C ILE A 331 -1.38 -2.02 36.43
N VAL A 332 -2.32 -2.76 36.99
CA VAL A 332 -2.35 -4.23 36.96
C VAL A 332 -3.15 -4.65 35.74
N LEU A 333 -2.46 -5.30 34.79
CA LEU A 333 -3.05 -5.74 33.52
C LEU A 333 -3.57 -7.17 33.63
N PHE A 334 -4.81 -7.39 33.24
CA PHE A 334 -5.46 -8.69 33.21
C PHE A 334 -5.33 -9.47 34.54
N PRO A 335 -5.78 -8.91 35.69
CA PRO A 335 -5.82 -9.65 36.94
C PRO A 335 -6.75 -10.87 36.81
N LEU A 336 -6.42 -11.96 37.54
CA LEU A 336 -7.21 -13.18 37.52
C LEU A 336 -8.60 -12.99 38.14
N ASP A 337 -8.69 -12.21 39.25
CA ASP A 337 -9.91 -11.95 40.01
C ASP A 337 -9.92 -10.49 40.50
N VAL A 338 -10.63 -9.62 39.79
CA VAL A 338 -10.69 -8.18 40.10
C VAL A 338 -11.32 -7.90 41.46
N PRO A 339 -12.47 -8.49 41.83
CA PRO A 339 -13.06 -8.35 43.17
C PRO A 339 -12.07 -8.70 44.31
N LEU A 340 -11.37 -9.82 44.16
CA LEU A 340 -10.38 -10.29 45.15
C LEU A 340 -9.17 -9.34 45.18
N ALA A 341 -8.66 -8.93 44.02
CA ALA A 341 -7.54 -7.97 43.91
C ALA A 341 -7.86 -6.66 44.61
N ILE A 342 -9.03 -6.07 44.39
CA ILE A 342 -9.49 -4.86 45.06
C ILE A 342 -9.61 -5.06 46.57
N LYS A 343 -10.16 -6.20 47.01
CA LYS A 343 -10.23 -6.54 48.42
C LYS A 343 -8.83 -6.60 49.05
N LYS A 344 -7.86 -7.24 48.40
CA LYS A 344 -6.47 -7.33 48.85
C LYS A 344 -5.76 -5.96 48.91
N VAL A 345 -6.02 -5.05 47.96
CA VAL A 345 -5.53 -3.67 48.02
C VAL A 345 -6.09 -2.96 49.26
N LYS A 346 -7.38 -3.11 49.59
CA LYS A 346 -7.98 -2.51 50.79
C LYS A 346 -7.39 -3.09 52.06
N GLU A 347 -7.18 -4.40 52.12
CA GLU A 347 -6.53 -5.08 53.24
C GLU A 347 -5.10 -4.58 53.43
N ALA A 348 -4.36 -4.40 52.36
CA ALA A 348 -3.00 -3.87 52.36
C ALA A 348 -2.93 -2.41 52.80
N LEU A 349 -3.89 -1.60 52.36
CA LEU A 349 -4.03 -0.18 52.83
C LEU A 349 -4.32 -0.13 54.35
N ALA A 350 -5.26 -0.92 54.81
CA ALA A 350 -5.62 -0.97 56.25
C ALA A 350 -4.48 -1.48 57.14
N SER A 351 -3.61 -2.35 56.62
CA SER A 351 -2.42 -2.85 57.33
C SER A 351 -1.14 -2.03 57.10
N GLY A 352 -1.20 -0.97 56.32
CA GLY A 352 -0.06 -0.11 56.01
C GLY A 352 1.02 -0.71 55.08
N ARG A 353 0.69 -1.86 54.39
CA ARG A 353 1.57 -2.44 53.38
C ARG A 353 1.70 -1.55 52.09
N ILE A 354 0.67 -0.76 51.82
CA ILE A 354 0.64 0.30 50.83
C ILE A 354 -0.03 1.53 51.44
N THR A 355 0.37 2.72 51.04
CA THR A 355 -0.21 3.96 51.59
C THR A 355 -1.21 4.58 50.63
N GLU A 356 -2.10 5.46 51.15
CA GLU A 356 -2.99 6.23 50.28
C GLU A 356 -2.20 7.16 49.35
N ALA A 357 -1.03 7.66 49.79
CA ALA A 357 -0.15 8.45 48.96
C ALA A 357 0.37 7.67 47.74
N ASP A 358 0.75 6.39 47.91
CA ASP A 358 1.18 5.51 46.82
C ASP A 358 0.03 5.30 45.78
N ILE A 359 -1.19 5.08 46.27
CA ILE A 359 -2.38 4.93 45.40
C ILE A 359 -2.65 6.25 44.65
N ASN A 360 -2.58 7.38 45.37
CA ASN A 360 -2.82 8.69 44.79
C ASN A 360 -1.84 9.03 43.67
N GLU A 361 -0.56 8.75 43.85
CA GLU A 361 0.49 8.97 42.87
C GLU A 361 0.23 8.17 41.57
N LYS A 362 -0.12 6.89 41.70
CA LYS A 362 -0.46 6.00 40.58
C LYS A 362 -1.69 6.49 39.83
N VAL A 363 -2.76 6.82 40.54
CA VAL A 363 -4.01 7.32 39.93
C VAL A 363 -3.80 8.63 39.20
N LEU A 364 -2.99 9.55 39.73
CA LEU A 364 -2.66 10.79 39.04
C LEU A 364 -1.91 10.52 37.72
N ARG A 365 -0.96 9.56 37.70
CA ARG A 365 -0.29 9.17 36.44
C ARG A 365 -1.28 8.61 35.43
N ILE A 366 -2.23 7.75 35.88
CA ILE A 366 -3.26 7.17 35.01
C ILE A 366 -4.17 8.25 34.43
N LEU A 367 -4.64 9.20 35.25
CA LEU A 367 -5.50 10.28 34.78
C LEU A 367 -4.77 11.22 33.80
N LYS A 368 -3.51 11.53 34.07
CA LYS A 368 -2.66 12.29 33.14
C LYS A 368 -2.47 11.57 31.80
N ALA A 369 -2.25 10.26 31.81
CA ALA A 369 -2.19 9.46 30.59
C ALA A 369 -3.48 9.53 29.77
N LYS A 370 -4.64 9.43 30.45
CA LYS A 370 -5.95 9.60 29.81
C LYS A 370 -6.12 10.98 29.19
N GLU A 371 -5.65 12.01 29.85
CA GLU A 371 -5.69 13.40 29.33
C GLU A 371 -4.75 13.60 28.14
N LEU A 372 -3.52 13.07 28.18
CA LEU A 372 -2.59 13.09 27.06
C LEU A 372 -3.14 12.37 25.84
N ALA A 373 -3.85 11.26 26.05
CA ALA A 373 -4.56 10.53 25.00
C ALA A 373 -5.87 11.19 24.55
N ALA A 374 -6.15 12.42 25.02
CA ALA A 374 -7.35 13.21 24.71
C ALA A 374 -8.70 12.55 25.03
N ILE A 375 -8.72 11.60 26.00
CA ILE A 375 -9.97 10.95 26.44
C ILE A 375 -10.59 11.63 27.67
N THR A 376 -10.63 12.92 27.69
CA THR A 376 -11.31 13.71 28.74
C THR A 376 -12.85 13.68 28.61
N LYS A 377 -13.34 13.26 27.43
CA LYS A 377 -14.78 13.11 27.13
C LYS A 377 -15.02 11.73 26.48
N LYS A 378 -16.20 11.19 26.71
CA LYS A 378 -16.63 9.91 26.11
C LYS A 378 -17.16 10.16 24.70
N ALA A 379 -16.27 10.20 23.71
CA ALA A 379 -16.67 10.32 22.31
C ALA A 379 -17.23 8.98 21.82
N LYS A 380 -18.38 9.02 21.13
CA LYS A 380 -18.98 7.83 20.50
C LYS A 380 -18.26 7.53 19.18
N ILE A 381 -17.78 6.32 19.05
CA ILE A 381 -17.16 5.82 17.81
C ILE A 381 -18.28 5.61 16.78
N GLN A 382 -18.10 6.19 15.60
CA GLN A 382 -18.99 5.97 14.45
C GLN A 382 -18.69 4.60 13.85
N LEU A 383 -19.69 3.72 13.79
CA LEU A 383 -19.50 2.34 13.31
C LEU A 383 -19.47 2.23 11.80
N LYS A 384 -20.15 3.13 11.08
CA LYS A 384 -20.19 3.15 9.61
C LYS A 384 -18.79 3.41 9.03
N GLY A 385 -18.40 2.63 8.03
CA GLY A 385 -17.15 2.80 7.28
C GLY A 385 -15.88 2.39 8.02
N ILE A 386 -15.96 1.74 9.20
CA ILE A 386 -14.75 1.32 9.94
C ILE A 386 -13.86 0.44 9.10
N HIS A 387 -14.43 -0.56 8.42
CA HIS A 387 -13.66 -1.50 7.63
C HIS A 387 -12.87 -0.80 6.50
N ASP A 388 -13.53 0.07 5.76
CA ASP A 388 -12.91 0.78 4.63
C ASP A 388 -11.85 1.78 5.10
N ASP A 389 -12.12 2.48 6.21
CA ASP A 389 -11.16 3.39 6.82
C ASP A 389 -9.89 2.67 7.30
N LEU A 390 -10.00 1.43 7.80
CA LEU A 390 -8.87 0.66 8.32
C LEU A 390 -8.03 0.02 7.22
N ASN A 391 -8.67 -0.39 6.10
CA ASN A 391 -8.02 -1.12 5.02
C ASN A 391 -7.95 -0.27 3.72
N ASN A 392 -7.77 1.03 3.84
CA ASN A 392 -7.71 1.94 2.71
C ASN A 392 -6.42 1.78 1.89
N GLY A 393 -6.36 2.43 0.74
CA GLY A 393 -5.23 2.36 -0.18
C GLY A 393 -3.88 2.76 0.46
N ASP A 394 -3.87 3.73 1.37
CA ASP A 394 -2.66 4.14 2.08
C ASP A 394 -2.13 3.03 2.99
N ALA A 395 -3.01 2.33 3.70
CA ALA A 395 -2.62 1.20 4.54
C ALA A 395 -1.94 0.09 3.72
N ILE A 396 -2.51 -0.24 2.54
CA ILE A 396 -1.94 -1.23 1.60
C ILE A 396 -0.61 -0.74 1.03
N ARG A 397 -0.54 0.52 0.60
CA ARG A 397 0.69 1.15 0.07
C ARG A 397 1.81 1.12 1.10
N ILE A 398 1.55 1.54 2.34
CA ILE A 398 2.53 1.51 3.42
C ILE A 398 3.00 0.08 3.68
N LYS A 399 2.09 -0.91 3.74
CA LYS A 399 2.47 -2.32 3.88
C LYS A 399 3.42 -2.76 2.77
N ARG A 400 3.13 -2.43 1.51
CA ARG A 400 3.96 -2.77 0.36
C ARG A 400 5.34 -2.11 0.46
N GLU A 401 5.41 -0.82 0.73
CA GLU A 401 6.67 -0.09 0.86
C GLU A 401 7.57 -0.64 1.99
N LEU A 402 6.98 -1.04 3.12
CA LEU A 402 7.70 -1.70 4.20
C LEU A 402 8.31 -3.04 3.76
N ILE A 403 7.54 -3.84 3.01
CA ILE A 403 8.00 -5.12 2.48
C ILE A 403 9.14 -4.89 1.47
N GLU A 404 8.91 -4.03 0.48
CA GLU A 404 9.92 -3.72 -0.55
C GLU A 404 11.25 -3.26 0.07
N ALA A 405 11.19 -2.36 1.06
CA ALA A 405 12.36 -1.81 1.73
C ALA A 405 13.12 -2.85 2.59
N SER A 406 12.47 -3.97 2.95
CA SER A 406 13.06 -5.00 3.81
C SER A 406 13.78 -6.11 3.06
N ILE A 407 13.47 -6.36 1.78
CA ILE A 407 14.02 -7.49 1.01
C ILE A 407 15.53 -7.41 0.99
N THR A 408 16.19 -8.46 1.49
CA THR A 408 17.63 -8.48 1.72
C THR A 408 18.31 -9.49 0.83
N GLN A 409 19.25 -9.05 0.00
CA GLN A 409 20.14 -9.93 -0.76
C GLN A 409 21.47 -10.11 -0.03
N LEU A 410 21.95 -11.36 0.04
CA LEU A 410 23.17 -11.77 0.69
C LEU A 410 24.07 -12.56 -0.27
N GLY A 411 25.38 -12.47 -0.10
CA GLY A 411 26.36 -13.14 -0.93
C GLY A 411 26.58 -12.45 -2.27
N GLU A 412 26.76 -13.23 -3.35
CA GLU A 412 27.05 -12.68 -4.68
C GLU A 412 25.87 -11.87 -5.24
N GLU A 413 26.15 -10.71 -5.83
CA GLU A 413 25.13 -9.87 -6.49
C GLU A 413 24.84 -10.44 -7.89
N VAL A 414 23.68 -11.05 -8.04
CA VAL A 414 23.28 -11.76 -9.25
C VAL A 414 22.10 -11.09 -9.94
N TRP A 415 21.23 -10.50 -9.15
CA TRP A 415 19.98 -9.93 -9.63
C TRP A 415 20.08 -8.42 -9.86
N PRO A 416 19.32 -7.87 -10.82
CA PRO A 416 18.43 -8.56 -11.76
C PRO A 416 19.19 -9.22 -12.92
N LEU A 417 18.57 -10.26 -13.51
CA LEU A 417 19.16 -11.03 -14.61
C LEU A 417 18.99 -10.31 -15.96
N LYS A 418 19.79 -10.73 -16.95
CA LYS A 418 19.60 -10.33 -18.34
C LYS A 418 18.31 -10.95 -18.90
N LYS A 419 17.68 -10.28 -19.85
CA LYS A 419 16.39 -10.67 -20.43
C LYS A 419 16.43 -12.03 -21.16
N GLU A 420 17.56 -12.41 -21.66
CA GLU A 420 17.80 -13.65 -22.42
C GLU A 420 17.94 -14.90 -21.54
N GLU A 421 18.01 -14.73 -20.20
CA GLU A 421 18.17 -15.86 -19.29
C GLU A 421 16.85 -16.63 -19.12
N ARG A 422 16.95 -17.97 -19.17
CA ARG A 422 15.87 -18.90 -18.85
C ARG A 422 15.94 -19.29 -17.39
N VAL A 423 14.90 -18.98 -16.65
CA VAL A 423 14.87 -19.15 -15.19
C VAL A 423 14.12 -20.42 -14.82
N GLY A 424 14.80 -21.38 -14.23
CA GLY A 424 14.15 -22.51 -13.54
C GLY A 424 13.74 -22.10 -12.14
N VAL A 425 12.47 -22.29 -11.78
CA VAL A 425 11.96 -22.02 -10.43
C VAL A 425 11.56 -23.32 -9.75
N CYS A 426 12.23 -23.66 -8.66
CA CYS A 426 11.89 -24.79 -7.81
C CYS A 426 11.21 -24.29 -6.53
N ILE A 427 9.90 -24.52 -6.39
CA ILE A 427 9.14 -24.18 -5.18
C ILE A 427 9.24 -25.35 -4.21
N VAL A 428 9.70 -25.08 -2.98
CA VAL A 428 9.78 -26.06 -1.89
C VAL A 428 8.72 -25.74 -0.85
N GLY A 429 7.78 -26.66 -0.65
CA GLY A 429 6.76 -26.60 0.39
C GLY A 429 5.42 -26.00 0.00
N ASP A 430 5.21 -25.70 -1.29
CA ASP A 430 3.95 -25.16 -1.80
C ASP A 430 3.70 -25.62 -3.25
N GLN A 431 2.57 -25.21 -3.84
CA GLN A 431 2.19 -25.52 -5.21
C GLN A 431 2.97 -24.70 -6.23
N ALA A 432 3.03 -25.18 -7.47
CA ALA A 432 3.80 -24.55 -8.54
C ALA A 432 3.27 -23.16 -8.99
N ASN A 433 1.98 -22.87 -8.83
CA ASN A 433 1.39 -21.59 -9.23
C ASN A 433 1.25 -20.62 -8.04
N THR A 434 2.36 -20.12 -7.57
CA THR A 434 2.43 -19.14 -6.47
C THR A 434 2.43 -17.70 -6.99
N ALA A 435 2.13 -16.73 -6.12
CA ALA A 435 2.25 -15.30 -6.42
C ALA A 435 3.66 -14.92 -6.86
N PHE A 436 4.68 -15.57 -6.30
CA PHE A 436 6.08 -15.38 -6.69
C PHE A 436 6.33 -15.78 -8.14
N VAL A 437 5.85 -16.96 -8.55
CA VAL A 437 5.97 -17.46 -9.93
C VAL A 437 5.22 -16.55 -10.90
N GLN A 438 3.99 -16.15 -10.55
CA GLN A 438 3.20 -15.23 -11.36
C GLN A 438 3.93 -13.90 -11.55
N GLY A 439 4.48 -13.36 -10.47
CA GLY A 439 5.27 -12.13 -10.51
C GLY A 439 6.52 -12.24 -11.40
N LEU A 440 7.30 -13.32 -11.28
CA LEU A 440 8.52 -13.53 -12.08
C LEU A 440 8.25 -13.66 -13.58
N LYS A 441 7.11 -14.24 -13.98
CA LYS A 441 6.72 -14.37 -15.39
C LYS A 441 6.53 -13.04 -16.12
N ASN A 442 6.37 -11.93 -15.38
CA ASN A 442 6.34 -10.60 -15.98
C ASN A 442 7.70 -10.14 -16.49
N PHE A 443 8.79 -10.77 -16.02
CA PHE A 443 10.17 -10.35 -16.29
C PHE A 443 10.96 -11.38 -17.08
N TYR A 444 10.69 -12.68 -16.87
CA TYR A 444 11.53 -13.77 -17.37
C TYR A 444 10.67 -14.89 -17.98
N GLU A 445 11.29 -15.66 -18.91
CA GLU A 445 10.78 -16.97 -19.29
C GLU A 445 11.06 -17.96 -18.15
N VAL A 446 9.99 -18.51 -17.55
CA VAL A 446 10.09 -19.27 -16.30
C VAL A 446 9.61 -20.70 -16.47
N GLU A 447 10.47 -21.66 -16.17
CA GLU A 447 10.13 -23.10 -16.04
C GLU A 447 9.95 -23.46 -14.56
N VAL A 448 8.81 -24.02 -14.18
CA VAL A 448 8.43 -24.20 -12.78
C VAL A 448 8.33 -25.66 -12.38
N ILE A 449 8.90 -25.99 -11.23
CA ILE A 449 8.75 -27.27 -10.56
C ILE A 449 8.41 -27.05 -9.10
N SER A 450 7.52 -27.85 -8.51
CA SER A 450 7.29 -27.85 -7.06
C SER A 450 7.74 -29.18 -6.44
N LEU A 451 8.28 -29.07 -5.23
CA LEU A 451 8.72 -30.20 -4.40
C LEU A 451 8.15 -30.07 -2.99
N PRO A 452 7.69 -31.16 -2.37
CA PRO A 452 7.35 -31.16 -0.96
C PRO A 452 8.62 -30.92 -0.11
N LYS A 453 8.44 -30.42 1.13
CA LYS A 453 9.54 -30.14 2.07
C LYS A 453 10.40 -31.36 2.42
N ASP A 454 9.78 -32.53 2.36
CA ASP A 454 10.37 -33.83 2.67
C ASP A 454 10.67 -34.66 1.40
N ALA A 455 10.86 -33.97 0.26
CA ALA A 455 11.18 -34.63 -1.00
C ALA A 455 12.34 -35.61 -0.85
N ASP A 456 12.14 -36.84 -1.25
CA ASP A 456 13.19 -37.84 -1.28
C ASP A 456 14.22 -37.56 -2.41
N GLN A 457 15.33 -38.23 -2.36
CA GLN A 457 16.43 -38.04 -3.31
C GLN A 457 16.00 -38.29 -4.77
N GLN A 458 15.07 -39.23 -5.01
CA GLN A 458 14.60 -39.53 -6.37
C GLN A 458 13.79 -38.37 -6.95
N LYS A 459 12.88 -37.80 -6.17
CA LYS A 459 12.09 -36.61 -6.58
C LYS A 459 12.99 -35.41 -6.89
N ILE A 460 14.06 -35.21 -6.11
CA ILE A 460 15.05 -34.14 -6.34
C ILE A 460 15.80 -34.38 -7.65
N LEU A 461 16.19 -35.62 -7.95
CA LEU A 461 16.86 -35.99 -9.20
C LEU A 461 15.96 -35.82 -10.40
N ASP A 462 14.69 -36.23 -10.30
CA ASP A 462 13.69 -36.08 -11.36
C ASP A 462 13.42 -34.59 -11.67
N ALA A 463 13.31 -33.75 -10.63
CA ALA A 463 13.19 -32.31 -10.77
C ALA A 463 14.42 -31.70 -11.47
N SER A 464 15.61 -32.08 -11.06
CA SER A 464 16.87 -31.65 -11.68
C SER A 464 16.93 -32.04 -13.17
N SER A 465 16.51 -33.27 -13.49
CA SER A 465 16.48 -33.78 -14.88
C SER A 465 15.50 -33.03 -15.76
N LYS A 466 14.31 -32.68 -15.23
CA LYS A 466 13.31 -31.86 -15.93
C LYS A 466 13.82 -30.46 -16.26
N LEU A 467 14.45 -29.76 -15.30
CA LEU A 467 15.02 -28.43 -15.54
C LEU A 467 16.18 -28.49 -16.54
N LYS A 468 17.04 -29.53 -16.45
CA LYS A 468 18.12 -29.73 -17.41
C LYS A 468 17.60 -29.87 -18.84
N ALA A 469 16.51 -30.62 -19.05
CA ALA A 469 15.89 -30.82 -20.37
C ALA A 469 15.32 -29.51 -20.96
N LYS A 470 15.07 -28.49 -20.13
CA LYS A 470 14.57 -27.17 -20.53
C LYS A 470 15.67 -26.14 -20.78
N ASN A 471 16.93 -26.53 -20.65
CA ASN A 471 18.09 -25.67 -20.87
C ASN A 471 18.05 -24.37 -20.04
N VAL A 472 17.65 -24.48 -18.77
CA VAL A 472 17.66 -23.31 -17.86
C VAL A 472 19.10 -22.85 -17.61
N THR A 473 19.30 -21.55 -17.61
CA THR A 473 20.62 -20.91 -17.38
C THR A 473 20.80 -20.44 -15.94
N ARG A 474 19.69 -20.29 -15.20
CA ARG A 474 19.65 -19.87 -13.80
C ARG A 474 18.56 -20.63 -13.07
N ILE A 475 18.78 -20.95 -11.80
CA ILE A 475 17.75 -21.57 -10.96
C ILE A 475 17.47 -20.68 -9.74
N VAL A 476 16.18 -20.61 -9.39
CA VAL A 476 15.71 -20.04 -8.12
C VAL A 476 15.06 -21.17 -7.32
N VAL A 477 15.55 -21.41 -6.11
CA VAL A 477 14.88 -22.31 -5.16
C VAL A 477 14.17 -21.45 -4.12
N ALA A 478 12.85 -21.48 -4.08
CA ALA A 478 12.02 -20.65 -3.20
C ALA A 478 11.40 -21.52 -2.10
N TYR A 479 11.67 -21.16 -0.84
CA TYR A 479 11.14 -21.84 0.35
C TYR A 479 9.89 -21.13 0.83
N LEU A 480 8.73 -21.79 0.69
CA LEU A 480 7.41 -21.34 1.09
C LEU A 480 6.82 -22.23 2.19
N GLY A 481 5.75 -21.75 2.84
CA GLY A 481 5.10 -22.48 3.92
C GLY A 481 6.00 -22.67 5.15
N THR A 482 6.97 -21.78 5.38
CA THR A 482 7.84 -21.77 6.56
C THR A 482 7.03 -21.39 7.82
N ASN A 483 7.61 -21.64 9.01
CA ASN A 483 6.99 -21.26 10.29
C ASN A 483 7.98 -20.46 11.17
N ASN A 484 7.53 -20.03 12.35
CA ASN A 484 8.32 -19.24 13.28
C ASN A 484 8.78 -20.05 14.52
N LYS A 485 8.94 -21.37 14.38
CA LYS A 485 9.33 -22.24 15.48
C LYS A 485 10.76 -22.75 15.28
N ALA A 486 11.68 -22.28 16.10
CA ALA A 486 13.07 -22.77 16.09
C ALA A 486 13.16 -24.28 16.30
N ALA A 487 12.33 -24.85 17.18
CA ALA A 487 12.27 -26.30 17.44
C ALA A 487 11.89 -27.14 16.19
N ASP A 488 11.17 -26.55 15.21
CA ASP A 488 10.81 -27.20 13.95
C ASP A 488 11.74 -26.78 12.79
N HIS A 489 12.94 -26.24 13.10
CA HIS A 489 13.86 -25.66 12.13
C HIS A 489 13.16 -24.67 11.18
N PHE A 490 12.19 -23.90 11.70
CA PHE A 490 11.37 -22.94 10.96
C PHE A 490 10.57 -23.55 9.78
N GLY A 491 10.32 -24.87 9.82
CA GLY A 491 9.59 -25.61 8.80
C GLY A 491 10.44 -25.99 7.58
N VAL A 492 11.76 -25.92 7.67
CA VAL A 492 12.72 -26.35 6.63
C VAL A 492 13.45 -27.59 7.12
N THR A 493 13.50 -28.64 6.30
CA THR A 493 14.16 -29.91 6.60
C THR A 493 15.54 -30.02 5.93
N GLN A 494 16.37 -30.97 6.35
CA GLN A 494 17.65 -31.26 5.68
C GLN A 494 17.41 -31.64 4.21
N ASN A 495 16.36 -32.40 3.91
CA ASN A 495 16.01 -32.76 2.54
C ASN A 495 15.65 -31.51 1.70
N SER A 496 14.98 -30.52 2.30
CA SER A 496 14.71 -29.24 1.64
C SER A 496 16.02 -28.55 1.21
N ILE A 497 17.03 -28.53 2.08
CA ILE A 497 18.32 -27.87 1.79
C ILE A 497 19.06 -28.59 0.67
N LEU A 498 19.02 -29.95 0.66
CA LEU A 498 19.59 -30.76 -0.43
C LEU A 498 19.02 -30.41 -1.80
N VAL A 499 17.77 -29.91 -1.90
CA VAL A 499 17.21 -29.40 -3.15
C VAL A 499 18.08 -28.28 -3.70
N SER A 500 18.42 -27.27 -2.90
CA SER A 500 19.22 -26.13 -3.33
C SER A 500 20.64 -26.56 -3.72
N GLU A 501 21.27 -27.43 -2.93
CA GLU A 501 22.60 -27.95 -3.21
C GLU A 501 22.63 -28.76 -4.53
N LYS A 502 21.58 -29.54 -4.80
CA LYS A 502 21.47 -30.30 -6.05
C LYS A 502 21.20 -29.38 -7.23
N MET A 503 20.29 -28.40 -7.12
CA MET A 503 20.02 -27.44 -8.19
C MET A 503 21.25 -26.60 -8.54
N GLN A 504 22.08 -26.24 -7.56
CA GLN A 504 23.35 -25.55 -7.76
C GLN A 504 24.34 -26.35 -8.62
N THR A 505 24.28 -27.68 -8.60
CA THR A 505 25.15 -28.53 -9.48
C THR A 505 24.70 -28.50 -10.95
N LEU A 506 23.46 -28.05 -11.21
CA LEU A 506 22.88 -27.96 -12.57
C LEU A 506 23.14 -26.60 -13.20
N ALA A 507 22.83 -25.54 -12.48
CA ALA A 507 23.02 -24.15 -12.91
C ALA A 507 23.21 -23.25 -11.67
N PRO A 508 23.84 -22.07 -11.81
CA PRO A 508 23.95 -21.10 -10.73
C PRO A 508 22.61 -20.86 -10.07
N THR A 509 22.53 -21.07 -8.74
CA THR A 509 21.28 -21.09 -7.99
C THR A 509 21.20 -19.96 -6.99
N SER A 510 20.07 -19.26 -6.97
CA SER A 510 19.69 -18.32 -5.92
C SER A 510 18.66 -18.97 -4.99
N VAL A 511 18.83 -18.82 -3.70
CA VAL A 511 17.88 -19.30 -2.69
C VAL A 511 17.03 -18.13 -2.20
N VAL A 512 15.70 -18.25 -2.29
CA VAL A 512 14.75 -17.27 -1.77
C VAL A 512 14.05 -17.85 -0.54
N ILE A 513 14.17 -17.18 0.59
CA ILE A 513 13.58 -17.59 1.87
C ILE A 513 12.40 -16.67 2.20
N PHE A 514 11.18 -17.19 2.06
CA PHE A 514 9.96 -16.54 2.51
C PHE A 514 9.68 -16.87 3.98
N GLY A 515 10.60 -16.45 4.86
CA GLY A 515 10.57 -16.78 6.29
C GLY A 515 11.70 -16.19 7.10
N CYS A 516 11.84 -16.66 8.33
CA CYS A 516 12.84 -16.19 9.28
C CYS A 516 14.27 -16.41 8.74
N PRO A 517 15.19 -15.42 8.86
CA PRO A 517 16.58 -15.58 8.41
C PRO A 517 17.34 -16.73 9.10
N TYR A 518 16.95 -17.12 10.30
CA TYR A 518 17.57 -18.26 11.01
C TYR A 518 17.39 -19.62 10.31
N ILE A 519 16.54 -19.71 9.28
CA ILE A 519 16.49 -20.86 8.36
C ILE A 519 17.87 -21.18 7.78
N LEU A 520 18.68 -20.16 7.55
CA LEU A 520 20.05 -20.32 7.05
C LEU A 520 20.94 -21.17 7.97
N ASN A 521 20.67 -21.19 9.28
CA ASN A 521 21.42 -22.03 10.25
C ASN A 521 21.11 -23.53 10.12
N GLY A 522 20.12 -23.90 9.30
CA GLY A 522 19.67 -25.29 9.15
C GLY A 522 20.61 -26.19 8.32
N GLY A 523 21.62 -25.66 7.62
CA GLY A 523 22.53 -26.46 6.79
C GLY A 523 23.74 -25.71 6.28
N GLU A 524 24.58 -26.42 5.52
CA GLU A 524 25.82 -25.87 4.95
C GLU A 524 25.60 -25.12 3.62
N TRP A 525 24.48 -25.37 2.92
CA TRP A 525 24.10 -24.75 1.63
C TRP A 525 25.20 -24.87 0.56
N LYS A 526 25.80 -26.07 0.41
CA LYS A 526 26.97 -26.31 -0.40
C LYS A 526 26.91 -25.73 -1.80
N GLY A 527 27.82 -24.84 -2.13
CA GLY A 527 27.97 -24.21 -3.45
C GLY A 527 26.95 -23.06 -3.71
N VAL A 528 25.93 -22.87 -2.88
CA VAL A 528 24.99 -21.75 -3.02
C VAL A 528 25.67 -20.47 -2.51
N LYS A 529 25.68 -19.42 -3.33
CA LYS A 529 26.38 -18.17 -3.03
C LYS A 529 25.47 -16.94 -3.00
N ASN A 530 24.20 -17.10 -3.39
CA ASN A 530 23.25 -15.99 -3.44
C ASN A 530 21.96 -16.35 -2.69
N PHE A 531 21.59 -15.51 -1.74
CA PHE A 531 20.39 -15.68 -0.93
C PHE A 531 19.56 -14.39 -0.93
N ILE A 532 18.23 -14.56 -1.00
CA ILE A 532 17.26 -13.48 -0.87
C ILE A 532 16.38 -13.79 0.34
N ILE A 533 16.38 -12.89 1.32
CA ILE A 533 15.57 -13.05 2.53
C ILE A 533 14.38 -12.11 2.44
N ALA A 534 13.17 -12.69 2.50
CA ALA A 534 11.90 -11.96 2.41
C ALA A 534 11.14 -11.89 3.74
N TYR A 535 11.61 -12.58 4.79
CA TYR A 535 11.12 -12.59 6.17
C TYR A 535 9.72 -13.17 6.37
N GLN A 536 8.84 -13.13 5.36
CA GLN A 536 7.47 -13.64 5.40
C GLN A 536 7.02 -14.10 4.02
N GLY A 537 5.90 -14.86 3.93
CA GLY A 537 5.51 -15.56 2.70
C GLY A 537 4.11 -15.24 2.19
N ASP A 538 3.49 -14.12 2.63
CA ASP A 538 2.20 -13.70 2.06
C ASP A 538 2.34 -13.27 0.59
N ALA A 539 1.21 -13.28 -0.15
CA ALA A 539 1.22 -13.03 -1.59
C ALA A 539 1.85 -11.69 -1.97
N LEU A 540 1.61 -10.62 -1.20
CA LEU A 540 2.22 -9.32 -1.46
C LEU A 540 3.74 -9.38 -1.36
N THR A 541 4.28 -10.06 -0.35
CA THR A 541 5.72 -10.29 -0.21
C THR A 541 6.30 -11.06 -1.39
N GLN A 542 5.58 -12.08 -1.87
CA GLN A 542 6.00 -12.86 -3.03
C GLN A 542 6.07 -12.01 -4.31
N TYR A 543 5.08 -11.15 -4.56
CA TYR A 543 5.12 -10.19 -5.69
C TYR A 543 6.24 -9.15 -5.50
N ALA A 544 6.46 -8.65 -4.28
CA ALA A 544 7.52 -7.69 -4.00
C ALA A 544 8.92 -8.28 -4.31
N VAL A 545 9.17 -9.53 -3.91
CA VAL A 545 10.41 -10.23 -4.25
C VAL A 545 10.54 -10.40 -5.78
N ALA A 546 9.47 -10.79 -6.47
CA ALA A 546 9.50 -10.92 -7.93
C ALA A 546 9.82 -9.60 -8.63
N ASN A 547 9.24 -8.48 -8.18
CA ASN A 547 9.55 -7.13 -8.68
C ASN A 547 11.01 -6.74 -8.40
N ALA A 548 11.53 -7.06 -7.23
CA ALA A 548 12.92 -6.79 -6.88
C ALA A 548 13.89 -7.59 -7.78
N LEU A 549 13.64 -8.89 -7.95
CA LEU A 549 14.42 -9.74 -8.86
C LEU A 549 14.27 -9.34 -10.33
N GLY A 550 13.12 -8.78 -10.72
CA GLY A 550 12.89 -8.20 -12.04
C GLY A 550 13.54 -6.82 -12.25
N GLY A 551 14.13 -6.22 -11.22
CA GLY A 551 14.77 -4.90 -11.29
C GLY A 551 13.82 -3.71 -11.20
N SER A 552 12.57 -3.93 -10.77
CA SER A 552 11.56 -2.87 -10.62
C SER A 552 11.42 -2.34 -9.19
N SER A 553 12.08 -2.98 -8.22
CA SER A 553 12.20 -2.52 -6.83
C SER A 553 13.64 -2.70 -6.35
N ASP A 554 14.06 -1.85 -5.42
CA ASP A 554 15.38 -1.94 -4.82
C ASP A 554 15.55 -3.24 -4.02
N LEU A 555 16.75 -3.81 -4.02
CA LEU A 555 17.21 -4.79 -3.05
C LEU A 555 18.11 -4.05 -2.06
N ASN A 556 17.54 -3.51 -1.00
CA ASN A 556 18.21 -2.58 -0.10
C ASN A 556 18.08 -2.94 1.39
N GLY A 557 17.48 -4.07 1.71
CA GLY A 557 17.40 -4.56 3.09
C GLY A 557 18.76 -4.92 3.68
N SER A 558 18.82 -5.06 5.00
CA SER A 558 19.98 -5.57 5.73
C SER A 558 19.55 -6.58 6.79
N LEU A 559 20.33 -7.62 7.03
CA LEU A 559 20.00 -8.62 8.04
C LEU A 559 19.84 -7.98 9.43
N PRO A 560 18.70 -8.16 10.10
CA PRO A 560 18.51 -7.68 11.46
C PRO A 560 19.20 -8.56 12.51
N VAL A 561 19.52 -9.79 12.15
CA VAL A 561 20.14 -10.81 13.01
C VAL A 561 21.21 -11.60 12.25
N SER A 562 22.24 -12.05 12.92
CA SER A 562 23.25 -12.92 12.33
C SER A 562 22.68 -14.31 12.06
N ALA A 563 22.93 -14.86 10.87
CA ALA A 563 22.48 -16.17 10.47
C ALA A 563 23.49 -16.85 9.54
N HIS A 564 23.83 -18.09 9.81
CA HIS A 564 24.86 -18.86 9.10
C HIS A 564 26.19 -18.10 9.11
N ILE A 565 26.77 -17.81 7.93
CA ILE A 565 28.03 -17.05 7.80
C ILE A 565 27.82 -15.52 7.78
N PHE A 566 26.58 -15.07 7.65
CA PHE A 566 26.25 -13.65 7.50
C PHE A 566 26.03 -12.98 8.84
N LYS A 567 26.49 -11.73 8.98
CA LYS A 567 26.36 -10.93 10.19
C LYS A 567 25.17 -9.96 10.11
N ALA A 568 24.60 -9.63 11.24
CA ALA A 568 23.61 -8.56 11.32
C ALA A 568 24.16 -7.25 10.72
N GLY A 569 23.37 -6.61 9.88
CA GLY A 569 23.73 -5.42 9.10
C GLY A 569 24.22 -5.71 7.68
N GLU A 570 24.55 -6.97 7.35
CA GLU A 570 24.90 -7.33 5.97
C GLU A 570 23.69 -7.29 5.04
N GLY A 571 23.93 -6.99 3.76
CA GLY A 571 22.94 -6.93 2.69
C GLY A 571 23.42 -6.02 1.56
N SER A 572 23.19 -6.44 0.32
CA SER A 572 23.50 -5.65 -0.87
C SER A 572 22.61 -4.41 -0.97
N GLN A 573 23.06 -3.39 -1.73
CA GLN A 573 22.31 -2.19 -2.05
C GLN A 573 22.23 -2.05 -3.56
N ILE A 574 21.24 -2.72 -4.15
CA ILE A 574 21.02 -2.74 -5.59
C ILE A 574 19.81 -1.88 -5.89
N ARG A 575 20.01 -0.85 -6.73
CA ARG A 575 18.92 0.04 -7.13
C ARG A 575 18.13 -0.55 -8.29
N ALA A 576 16.84 -0.34 -8.26
CA ALA A 576 15.96 -0.58 -9.38
C ALA A 576 16.43 0.22 -10.61
N TYR A 577 16.37 -0.40 -11.76
CA TYR A 577 16.65 0.25 -13.06
C TYR A 577 15.41 0.32 -13.94
N ARG A 578 14.31 -0.30 -13.51
CA ARG A 578 12.98 -0.28 -14.14
C ARG A 578 12.01 0.47 -13.24
N THR A 579 10.98 1.03 -13.85
CA THR A 579 9.93 1.77 -13.14
C THR A 579 8.59 1.02 -13.09
N ASP A 580 8.47 -0.05 -13.89
CA ASP A 580 7.26 -0.86 -14.04
C ASP A 580 7.19 -1.93 -12.93
N LYS A 581 6.41 -1.66 -11.89
CA LYS A 581 6.10 -2.64 -10.84
C LYS A 581 4.86 -3.44 -11.20
N HIS A 582 4.94 -4.75 -11.08
CA HIS A 582 3.86 -5.68 -11.40
C HIS A 582 3.23 -6.21 -10.10
N TYR A 583 2.11 -5.62 -9.72
CA TYR A 583 1.28 -6.06 -8.60
C TYR A 583 -0.15 -6.30 -9.08
N PRO A 584 -0.83 -7.35 -8.60
CA PRO A 584 -2.29 -7.42 -8.68
C PRO A 584 -2.92 -6.15 -8.08
N LEU A 585 -4.07 -5.78 -8.62
CA LEU A 585 -4.77 -4.54 -8.26
C LEU A 585 -4.90 -4.34 -6.74
N GLU A 586 -5.21 -5.40 -6.04
CA GLU A 586 -5.34 -5.46 -4.59
C GLU A 586 -4.11 -5.02 -3.80
N TYR A 587 -2.93 -5.05 -4.39
CA TYR A 587 -1.67 -4.66 -3.75
C TYR A 587 -1.11 -3.34 -4.25
N THR A 588 -1.80 -2.67 -5.16
CA THR A 588 -1.37 -1.36 -5.67
C THR A 588 -1.62 -0.22 -4.68
N GLY A 589 -2.47 -0.44 -3.69
CA GLY A 589 -2.96 0.59 -2.78
C GLY A 589 -4.11 1.40 -3.39
N LEU A 590 -4.63 0.94 -4.54
CA LEU A 590 -5.69 1.59 -5.28
C LEU A 590 -7.05 1.37 -4.63
N PHE A 591 -7.24 0.21 -4.00
CA PHE A 591 -8.55 -0.22 -3.51
C PHE A 591 -8.45 -1.01 -2.20
N ASN A 592 -9.50 -0.93 -1.40
CA ASN A 592 -9.73 -1.87 -0.30
C ASN A 592 -10.10 -3.22 -0.89
N VAL A 593 -9.23 -4.21 -0.68
CA VAL A 593 -9.45 -5.49 -1.33
C VAL A 593 -10.15 -6.47 -0.41
N LYS A 594 -11.37 -6.76 -0.80
CA LYS A 594 -11.84 -8.15 -0.74
C LYS A 594 -12.14 -8.59 -2.16
N SER A 595 -11.59 -9.72 -2.58
CA SER A 595 -11.90 -10.32 -3.88
C SER A 595 -13.43 -10.44 -4.04
N ALA A 596 -13.92 -10.32 -5.26
CA ALA A 596 -15.35 -10.47 -5.58
C ALA A 596 -15.99 -11.78 -5.05
N SER A 597 -15.17 -12.79 -4.72
CA SER A 597 -15.60 -14.03 -4.07
C SER A 597 -16.16 -13.87 -2.65
N ASN A 598 -15.91 -12.72 -1.99
CA ASN A 598 -16.39 -12.44 -0.62
C ASN A 598 -17.49 -11.36 -0.60
N VAL A 599 -17.98 -10.92 -1.75
CA VAL A 599 -19.11 -9.99 -1.85
C VAL A 599 -20.39 -10.80 -1.89
N THR A 600 -21.18 -10.75 -0.84
CA THR A 600 -22.52 -11.36 -0.80
C THR A 600 -23.58 -10.27 -0.98
N SER A 601 -24.61 -10.58 -1.79
CA SER A 601 -25.76 -9.69 -1.99
C SER A 601 -26.71 -9.77 -0.80
N ASN A 602 -27.01 -8.63 -0.16
CA ASN A 602 -28.11 -8.50 0.77
C ASN A 602 -29.04 -7.39 0.27
N SER A 603 -30.26 -7.75 -0.10
CA SER A 603 -31.27 -6.78 -0.52
C SER A 603 -31.60 -5.83 0.64
N GLY A 604 -31.17 -4.58 0.53
CA GLY A 604 -31.60 -3.49 1.42
C GLY A 604 -30.60 -3.00 2.46
N SER A 605 -29.30 -3.33 2.41
CA SER A 605 -28.33 -2.82 3.37
C SER A 605 -27.06 -2.23 2.74
N VAL A 606 -26.74 -1.04 3.16
CA VAL A 606 -25.50 -0.35 2.84
C VAL A 606 -24.39 -0.92 3.75
N TYR A 607 -23.46 -1.68 3.20
CA TYR A 607 -22.30 -2.27 3.90
C TYR A 607 -22.64 -2.96 5.25
N GLN A 608 -23.01 -4.24 5.20
CA GLN A 608 -23.03 -5.09 6.38
C GLN A 608 -21.92 -6.13 6.30
N GLU A 609 -21.07 -6.15 7.31
CA GLU A 609 -20.13 -7.24 7.55
C GLU A 609 -20.88 -8.37 8.26
N ASP A 610 -21.00 -9.53 7.64
CA ASP A 610 -21.55 -10.72 8.32
C ASP A 610 -20.54 -11.27 9.35
N MET A 611 -20.99 -12.22 10.16
CA MET A 611 -20.15 -12.80 11.23
C MET A 611 -18.91 -13.56 10.71
N MET A 612 -18.78 -13.75 9.40
CA MET A 612 -17.62 -14.36 8.75
C MET A 612 -16.70 -13.34 8.05
N GLY A 613 -16.97 -12.06 8.18
CA GLY A 613 -16.16 -10.98 7.60
C GLY A 613 -16.40 -10.78 6.11
N ASN A 614 -17.55 -11.21 5.56
CA ASN A 614 -17.93 -10.92 4.20
C ASN A 614 -18.48 -9.49 4.11
N VAL A 615 -18.03 -8.74 3.10
CA VAL A 615 -18.57 -7.40 2.81
C VAL A 615 -19.79 -7.58 1.92
N SER A 616 -20.94 -7.03 2.34
CA SER A 616 -22.10 -6.87 1.47
C SER A 616 -22.11 -5.48 0.87
N VAL A 617 -22.32 -5.41 -0.44
CA VAL A 617 -22.55 -4.18 -1.17
C VAL A 617 -24.04 -4.05 -1.39
N ASP A 618 -24.59 -2.85 -1.22
CA ASP A 618 -26.02 -2.60 -1.48
C ASP A 618 -26.31 -2.87 -2.97
N VAL A 619 -27.03 -3.95 -3.23
CA VAL A 619 -27.36 -4.41 -4.57
C VAL A 619 -28.84 -4.70 -4.67
N THR A 620 -29.42 -4.38 -5.80
CA THR A 620 -30.85 -4.60 -6.10
C THR A 620 -31.12 -5.89 -6.86
N GLY A 621 -30.10 -6.76 -7.00
CA GLY A 621 -30.20 -7.99 -7.77
C GLY A 621 -29.21 -9.08 -7.37
N ASP A 622 -29.29 -10.21 -8.06
CA ASP A 622 -28.33 -11.33 -7.93
C ASP A 622 -27.03 -10.99 -8.68
N LEU A 623 -25.97 -10.67 -7.93
CA LEU A 623 -24.66 -10.31 -8.46
C LEU A 623 -24.09 -11.38 -9.42
N ASP A 624 -24.17 -12.64 -9.03
CA ASP A 624 -23.60 -13.74 -9.81
C ASP A 624 -24.32 -13.86 -11.15
N LYS A 625 -25.63 -13.69 -11.16
CA LYS A 625 -26.43 -13.71 -12.39
C LYS A 625 -26.10 -12.52 -13.28
N ILE A 626 -25.92 -11.32 -12.72
CA ILE A 626 -25.63 -10.11 -13.49
C ILE A 626 -24.19 -10.12 -14.00
N PHE A 627 -23.23 -10.55 -13.21
CA PHE A 627 -21.86 -10.72 -13.68
C PHE A 627 -21.77 -11.80 -14.76
N SER A 628 -22.58 -12.85 -14.69
CA SER A 628 -22.73 -13.83 -15.77
C SER A 628 -23.31 -13.20 -17.04
N GLN A 629 -24.27 -12.25 -16.95
CA GLN A 629 -24.76 -11.52 -18.12
C GLN A 629 -23.69 -10.63 -18.75
N ILE A 630 -22.85 -9.97 -17.96
CA ILE A 630 -21.69 -9.20 -18.45
C ILE A 630 -20.73 -10.12 -19.21
N ASP A 631 -20.43 -11.32 -18.65
CA ASP A 631 -19.61 -12.33 -19.31
C ASP A 631 -20.18 -12.71 -20.68
N GLU A 632 -21.48 -12.97 -20.76
CA GLU A 632 -22.16 -13.37 -21.99
C GLU A 632 -22.16 -12.24 -23.03
N ILE A 633 -22.39 -10.99 -22.64
CA ILE A 633 -22.33 -9.84 -23.57
C ILE A 633 -20.90 -9.67 -24.12
N ALA A 634 -19.87 -9.85 -23.29
CA ALA A 634 -18.48 -9.77 -23.72
C ALA A 634 -18.12 -10.90 -24.71
N LYS A 635 -18.51 -12.16 -24.40
CA LYS A 635 -18.32 -13.33 -25.26
C LYS A 635 -19.09 -13.22 -26.59
N ASP A 636 -20.31 -12.70 -26.55
CA ASP A 636 -21.12 -12.44 -27.76
C ASP A 636 -20.43 -11.44 -28.69
N GLY A 637 -19.87 -10.35 -28.13
CA GLY A 637 -19.09 -9.39 -28.89
C GLY A 637 -17.89 -10.01 -29.62
N ILE A 638 -17.18 -10.95 -28.95
CA ILE A 638 -16.07 -11.70 -29.56
C ILE A 638 -16.59 -12.66 -30.64
N ALA A 639 -17.64 -13.40 -30.33
CA ALA A 639 -18.23 -14.38 -31.27
C ALA A 639 -18.73 -13.70 -32.55
N GLN A 640 -19.29 -12.49 -32.44
CA GLN A 640 -19.72 -11.69 -33.59
C GLN A 640 -18.58 -10.91 -34.28
N LYS A 641 -17.34 -11.12 -33.83
CA LYS A 641 -16.14 -10.42 -34.31
C LYS A 641 -16.27 -8.90 -34.24
N ALA A 642 -16.84 -8.38 -33.13
CA ALA A 642 -16.84 -6.95 -32.85
C ALA A 642 -15.47 -6.48 -32.31
N PHE A 643 -14.75 -7.37 -31.69
CA PHE A 643 -13.36 -7.22 -31.21
C PHE A 643 -12.78 -8.62 -30.93
N PRO A 644 -11.43 -8.80 -31.00
CA PRO A 644 -10.80 -10.10 -30.73
C PRO A 644 -10.80 -10.45 -29.24
N GLY A 645 -10.68 -9.46 -28.36
CA GLY A 645 -10.71 -9.61 -26.94
C GLY A 645 -10.94 -8.30 -26.21
N CYS A 646 -11.22 -8.36 -24.90
CA CYS A 646 -11.44 -7.19 -24.07
C CYS A 646 -11.06 -7.42 -22.61
N SER A 647 -10.76 -6.32 -21.91
CA SER A 647 -10.61 -6.24 -20.46
C SER A 647 -11.69 -5.36 -19.88
N ILE A 648 -12.35 -5.81 -18.80
CA ILE A 648 -13.46 -5.10 -18.15
C ILE A 648 -13.17 -4.98 -16.66
N VAL A 649 -13.16 -3.74 -16.17
CA VAL A 649 -13.01 -3.43 -14.73
C VAL A 649 -14.18 -2.57 -14.28
N ILE A 650 -14.83 -2.98 -13.18
CA ILE A 650 -15.92 -2.23 -12.56
C ILE A 650 -15.58 -1.98 -11.10
N LEU A 651 -15.66 -0.71 -10.70
CA LEU A 651 -15.51 -0.31 -9.30
C LEU A 651 -16.84 0.17 -8.75
N LYS A 652 -17.09 -0.16 -7.49
CA LYS A 652 -18.20 0.36 -6.68
C LYS A 652 -17.65 0.84 -5.35
N ASP A 653 -17.85 2.12 -5.05
CA ASP A 653 -17.35 2.76 -3.83
C ASP A 653 -15.82 2.58 -3.61
N GLY A 654 -15.05 2.60 -4.70
CA GLY A 654 -13.62 2.35 -4.69
C GLY A 654 -13.21 0.88 -4.59
N LEU A 655 -14.16 -0.05 -4.54
CA LEU A 655 -13.90 -1.50 -4.52
C LEU A 655 -13.99 -2.10 -5.93
N VAL A 656 -13.08 -2.99 -6.27
CA VAL A 656 -13.19 -3.80 -7.49
C VAL A 656 -14.26 -4.86 -7.28
N VAL A 657 -15.38 -4.69 -7.97
CA VAL A 657 -16.50 -5.67 -7.91
C VAL A 657 -16.50 -6.61 -9.10
N TYR A 658 -15.80 -6.24 -10.17
CA TYR A 658 -15.66 -7.07 -11.37
C TYR A 658 -14.33 -6.73 -12.06
N ASP A 659 -13.52 -7.77 -12.35
CA ASP A 659 -12.29 -7.67 -13.15
C ASP A 659 -12.14 -8.96 -13.94
N LYS A 660 -12.42 -8.89 -15.25
CA LYS A 660 -12.33 -10.05 -16.13
C LYS A 660 -11.80 -9.68 -17.51
N ASN A 661 -11.14 -10.66 -18.10
CA ASN A 661 -10.48 -10.58 -19.38
C ASN A 661 -11.02 -11.66 -20.30
N PHE A 662 -11.26 -11.35 -21.57
CA PHE A 662 -11.91 -12.23 -22.53
C PHE A 662 -11.19 -12.24 -23.88
N GLY A 663 -11.13 -13.42 -24.52
CA GLY A 663 -10.61 -13.58 -25.87
C GLY A 663 -9.10 -13.46 -25.98
N SER A 664 -8.62 -12.93 -27.10
CA SER A 664 -7.20 -12.84 -27.45
C SER A 664 -6.84 -11.47 -28.04
N THR A 665 -5.55 -11.17 -28.16
CA THR A 665 -5.07 -9.88 -28.69
C THR A 665 -5.30 -9.74 -30.19
N ASN A 666 -5.55 -10.85 -30.90
CA ASN A 666 -5.98 -10.87 -32.31
C ASN A 666 -6.86 -12.09 -32.60
N TYR A 667 -7.38 -12.25 -33.84
CA TYR A 667 -8.24 -13.39 -34.24
C TYR A 667 -7.48 -14.64 -34.66
N GLU A 668 -6.15 -14.56 -34.88
CA GLU A 668 -5.34 -15.63 -35.50
C GLU A 668 -4.12 -15.95 -34.60
N GLY A 669 -4.37 -16.61 -33.45
CA GLY A 669 -3.29 -17.10 -32.60
C GLY A 669 -2.61 -16.04 -31.74
N GLY A 670 -3.30 -14.93 -31.43
CA GLY A 670 -2.84 -13.93 -30.47
C GLY A 670 -2.77 -14.45 -29.05
N ASN A 671 -2.06 -13.73 -28.19
CA ASN A 671 -2.00 -14.05 -26.76
C ASN A 671 -3.38 -13.93 -26.11
N ALA A 672 -3.69 -14.77 -25.15
CA ALA A 672 -4.90 -14.62 -24.34
C ALA A 672 -4.86 -13.26 -23.62
N VAL A 673 -5.99 -12.55 -23.65
CA VAL A 673 -6.13 -11.29 -22.90
C VAL A 673 -6.08 -11.59 -21.40
N ASN A 674 -5.28 -10.82 -20.67
CA ASN A 674 -5.12 -10.92 -19.23
C ASN A 674 -5.01 -9.52 -18.60
N GLU A 675 -4.86 -9.45 -17.28
CA GLU A 675 -4.78 -8.22 -16.52
C GLU A 675 -3.62 -7.28 -16.92
N ASN A 676 -2.59 -7.82 -17.55
CA ASN A 676 -1.42 -7.08 -18.05
C ASN A 676 -1.55 -6.65 -19.53
N THR A 677 -2.65 -7.02 -20.20
CA THR A 677 -2.85 -6.67 -21.60
C THR A 677 -3.05 -5.16 -21.74
N VAL A 678 -2.23 -4.54 -22.59
CA VAL A 678 -2.21 -3.10 -22.81
C VAL A 678 -2.84 -2.78 -24.18
N TYR A 679 -3.72 -1.78 -24.16
CA TYR A 679 -4.46 -1.33 -25.35
C TYR A 679 -4.15 0.12 -25.70
N ASP A 680 -4.23 0.46 -26.99
CA ASP A 680 -4.29 1.85 -27.44
C ASP A 680 -5.61 2.49 -27.00
N LEU A 681 -5.52 3.49 -26.12
CA LEU A 681 -6.68 4.16 -25.51
C LEU A 681 -7.38 5.13 -26.47
N ALA A 682 -6.78 5.44 -27.61
CA ALA A 682 -7.29 6.41 -28.58
C ALA A 682 -7.77 7.71 -27.90
N SER A 683 -9.01 8.17 -28.13
CA SER A 683 -9.52 9.44 -27.60
C SER A 683 -9.69 9.48 -26.07
N VAL A 684 -9.60 8.36 -25.35
CA VAL A 684 -9.52 8.39 -23.88
C VAL A 684 -8.26 9.17 -23.42
N THR A 685 -7.23 9.25 -24.29
CA THR A 685 -6.05 10.12 -24.11
C THR A 685 -6.43 11.59 -23.86
N LYS A 686 -7.51 12.08 -24.47
CA LYS A 686 -7.97 13.46 -24.30
C LYS A 686 -8.31 13.78 -22.85
N MET A 687 -8.86 12.80 -22.15
CA MET A 687 -9.26 12.91 -20.75
C MET A 687 -8.13 12.56 -19.78
N LEU A 688 -7.56 11.37 -19.93
CA LEU A 688 -6.57 10.83 -18.99
C LEU A 688 -5.12 11.27 -19.29
N GLY A 689 -4.89 11.91 -20.41
CA GLY A 689 -3.62 12.55 -20.77
C GLY A 689 -3.75 14.07 -20.70
N THR A 690 -4.04 14.69 -21.84
CA THR A 690 -4.10 16.15 -22.00
C THR A 690 -5.04 16.80 -20.98
N GLY A 691 -6.18 16.17 -20.66
CA GLY A 691 -7.15 16.68 -19.71
C GLY A 691 -6.58 16.81 -18.31
N LEU A 692 -5.88 15.80 -17.82
CA LEU A 692 -5.22 15.85 -16.51
C LEU A 692 -4.16 16.95 -16.46
N ALA A 693 -3.35 17.08 -17.52
CA ALA A 693 -2.33 18.11 -17.60
C ALA A 693 -2.93 19.54 -17.62
N LEU A 694 -4.01 19.76 -18.38
CA LEU A 694 -4.72 21.04 -18.41
C LEU A 694 -5.38 21.37 -17.06
N MET A 695 -6.04 20.38 -16.41
CA MET A 695 -6.61 20.56 -15.07
C MET A 695 -5.53 20.95 -14.06
N LYS A 696 -4.38 20.31 -14.11
CA LYS A 696 -3.24 20.62 -13.23
C LYS A 696 -2.74 22.06 -13.41
N LEU A 697 -2.58 22.48 -14.66
CA LEU A 697 -2.15 23.85 -14.96
C LEU A 697 -3.21 24.90 -14.56
N VAL A 698 -4.49 24.60 -14.67
CA VAL A 698 -5.56 25.48 -14.17
C VAL A 698 -5.55 25.55 -12.64
N ASP A 699 -5.35 24.43 -12.00
CA ASP A 699 -5.29 24.33 -10.52
C ASP A 699 -4.10 25.10 -9.94
N GLU A 700 -2.96 25.08 -10.65
CA GLU A 700 -1.75 25.86 -10.32
C GLU A 700 -1.85 27.34 -10.73
N GLY A 701 -2.95 27.77 -11.34
CA GLY A 701 -3.12 29.16 -11.83
C GLY A 701 -2.26 29.53 -13.04
N LYS A 702 -1.61 28.56 -13.70
CA LYS A 702 -0.77 28.75 -14.88
C LYS A 702 -1.58 28.85 -16.17
N LEU A 703 -2.78 28.29 -16.17
CA LEU A 703 -3.71 28.30 -17.29
C LEU A 703 -5.08 28.81 -16.85
N SER A 704 -5.70 29.70 -17.65
CA SER A 704 -7.07 30.17 -17.42
C SER A 704 -8.03 29.60 -18.46
N ILE A 705 -9.10 28.96 -18.01
CA ILE A 705 -10.16 28.47 -18.91
C ILE A 705 -10.90 29.61 -19.64
N GLN A 706 -10.81 30.85 -19.17
CA GLN A 706 -11.41 32.04 -19.80
C GLN A 706 -10.52 32.69 -20.84
N ALA A 707 -9.27 32.24 -20.96
CA ALA A 707 -8.29 32.81 -21.87
C ALA A 707 -8.56 32.43 -23.33
N LYS A 708 -7.86 33.10 -24.22
CA LYS A 708 -7.81 32.81 -25.66
C LYS A 708 -6.56 32.05 -26.01
N LEU A 709 -6.55 31.36 -27.12
CA LEU A 709 -5.42 30.58 -27.59
C LEU A 709 -4.16 31.46 -27.81
N GLY A 710 -4.34 32.68 -28.29
CA GLY A 710 -3.26 33.68 -28.51
C GLY A 710 -2.66 34.23 -27.22
N ASP A 711 -3.27 34.03 -26.06
CA ASP A 711 -2.68 34.42 -24.77
C ASP A 711 -1.51 33.49 -24.38
N TYR A 712 -1.45 32.29 -24.96
CA TYR A 712 -0.43 31.27 -24.67
C TYR A 712 0.48 30.93 -25.85
N LEU A 713 -0.04 31.01 -27.08
CA LEU A 713 0.70 30.66 -28.31
C LEU A 713 0.80 31.86 -29.25
N GLU A 714 1.90 31.92 -29.98
CA GLU A 714 2.15 32.96 -30.99
C GLU A 714 1.49 32.57 -32.31
N PHE A 715 0.87 33.55 -32.96
CA PHE A 715 0.22 33.44 -34.25
C PHE A 715 0.64 34.61 -35.18
N PRO A 716 0.54 34.45 -36.50
CA PRO A 716 0.64 35.56 -37.42
C PRO A 716 -0.33 36.69 -37.06
N GLN A 717 0.04 37.93 -37.29
CA GLN A 717 -0.77 39.08 -36.94
C GLN A 717 -2.19 38.98 -37.54
N GLY A 718 -3.21 39.08 -36.67
CA GLY A 718 -4.60 39.00 -37.09
C GLY A 718 -5.12 37.59 -37.41
N HIS A 719 -4.35 36.55 -37.14
CA HIS A 719 -4.77 35.18 -37.41
C HIS A 719 -5.99 34.79 -36.58
N PRO A 720 -7.07 34.25 -37.17
CA PRO A 720 -8.32 34.00 -36.48
C PRO A 720 -8.21 32.98 -35.30
N HIS A 721 -7.27 31.99 -35.38
CA HIS A 721 -7.08 31.02 -34.31
C HIS A 721 -6.60 31.67 -33.00
N ALA A 722 -5.88 32.80 -33.06
CA ALA A 722 -5.45 33.51 -31.85
C ALA A 722 -6.62 33.94 -30.95
N SER A 723 -7.78 34.22 -31.56
CA SER A 723 -9.00 34.67 -30.85
C SER A 723 -9.85 33.53 -30.28
N LEU A 724 -9.54 32.26 -30.57
CA LEU A 724 -10.30 31.13 -30.09
C LEU A 724 -10.28 31.04 -28.56
N SER A 725 -11.46 31.00 -27.94
CA SER A 725 -11.63 30.84 -26.51
C SER A 725 -11.31 29.39 -26.11
N LEU A 726 -10.42 29.20 -25.11
CA LEU A 726 -10.09 27.89 -24.58
C LEU A 726 -11.33 27.17 -24.04
N LYS A 727 -12.23 27.89 -23.37
CA LYS A 727 -13.48 27.32 -22.85
C LYS A 727 -14.36 26.74 -23.97
N HIS A 728 -14.49 27.42 -25.10
CA HIS A 728 -15.21 26.90 -26.27
C HIS A 728 -14.48 25.73 -26.93
N MET A 729 -13.13 25.79 -26.98
CA MET A 729 -12.33 24.70 -27.53
C MET A 729 -12.46 23.44 -26.69
N PHE A 730 -12.38 23.53 -25.36
CA PHE A 730 -12.53 22.39 -24.44
C PHE A 730 -13.90 21.71 -24.55
N ALA A 731 -14.94 22.49 -24.83
CA ALA A 731 -16.29 21.99 -25.01
C ALA A 731 -16.65 21.65 -26.49
N HIS A 732 -15.68 21.69 -27.40
CA HIS A 732 -15.86 21.45 -28.85
C HIS A 732 -16.91 22.35 -29.52
N THR A 733 -16.96 23.62 -29.12
CA THR A 733 -17.89 24.63 -29.66
C THR A 733 -17.15 25.83 -30.28
N ALA A 734 -15.84 25.69 -30.52
CA ALA A 734 -15.00 26.75 -31.07
C ALA A 734 -15.05 26.86 -32.62
N GLY A 735 -15.84 26.04 -33.31
CA GLY A 735 -15.97 26.04 -34.75
C GLY A 735 -14.82 25.42 -35.53
N LEU A 736 -13.90 24.69 -34.85
CA LEU A 736 -12.81 23.98 -35.51
C LEU A 736 -13.32 22.74 -36.24
N PRO A 737 -12.72 22.38 -37.42
CA PRO A 737 -12.98 21.09 -38.08
C PRO A 737 -12.77 19.89 -37.11
N GLY A 738 -13.51 18.80 -37.38
CA GLY A 738 -13.43 17.60 -36.50
C GLY A 738 -12.05 16.92 -36.55
N TRP A 739 -11.55 16.76 -37.74
CA TRP A 739 -10.32 16.02 -38.04
C TRP A 739 -9.68 16.56 -39.35
N LYS A 740 -8.40 16.26 -39.53
CA LYS A 740 -7.65 16.55 -40.76
C LYS A 740 -6.72 15.41 -41.09
N ASP A 741 -6.72 14.97 -42.36
CA ASP A 741 -5.79 13.96 -42.83
C ASP A 741 -4.40 14.59 -43.09
N PHE A 742 -3.39 14.03 -42.39
CA PHE A 742 -2.00 14.42 -42.49
C PHE A 742 -1.13 13.40 -43.27
N VAL A 743 -1.65 12.24 -43.63
CA VAL A 743 -0.95 11.22 -44.41
C VAL A 743 -0.41 11.78 -45.74
N PRO A 744 -1.15 12.64 -46.47
CA PRO A 744 -0.67 13.25 -47.71
C PRO A 744 0.63 14.06 -47.56
N LEU A 745 1.01 14.46 -46.34
CA LEU A 745 2.31 15.13 -46.10
C LEU A 745 3.50 14.18 -46.25
N THR A 746 3.25 12.85 -46.22
CA THR A 746 4.27 11.81 -46.26
C THR A 746 4.13 10.86 -47.45
N THR A 747 3.20 11.13 -48.36
CA THR A 747 2.93 10.28 -49.51
C THR A 747 2.98 11.11 -50.81
N LEU A 748 3.33 10.49 -51.91
CA LEU A 748 3.24 11.03 -53.26
C LEU A 748 1.77 10.94 -53.78
N THR A 749 1.50 11.63 -54.89
CA THR A 749 0.16 11.64 -55.52
C THR A 749 -0.29 10.26 -55.99
N ASN A 750 0.64 9.33 -56.22
CA ASN A 750 0.31 7.91 -56.55
C ASN A 750 0.08 7.05 -55.34
N GLY A 751 0.11 7.58 -54.08
CA GLY A 751 -0.06 6.87 -52.84
C GLY A 751 1.19 6.13 -52.33
N GLU A 752 2.31 6.26 -53.01
CA GLU A 752 3.61 5.73 -52.50
C GLU A 752 4.21 6.67 -51.45
N TRP A 753 5.07 6.11 -50.61
CA TRP A 753 5.80 6.91 -49.61
C TRP A 753 6.71 7.95 -50.28
N ASN A 754 6.67 9.15 -49.78
CA ASN A 754 7.69 10.12 -50.08
C ASN A 754 8.95 9.80 -49.28
N GLY A 755 10.00 9.29 -49.95
CA GLY A 755 11.23 8.84 -49.31
C GLY A 755 12.00 9.95 -48.57
N GLU A 756 11.71 11.23 -48.84
CA GLU A 756 12.25 12.35 -48.05
C GLU A 756 11.54 12.56 -46.71
N CYS A 757 10.31 12.03 -46.55
CA CYS A 757 9.50 12.21 -45.38
C CYS A 757 9.28 10.92 -44.57
N LEU A 758 9.44 9.74 -45.18
CA LEU A 758 9.20 8.44 -44.58
C LEU A 758 10.30 7.45 -44.98
N SER A 759 10.92 6.78 -43.98
CA SER A 759 12.05 5.86 -44.21
C SER A 759 11.91 4.61 -43.33
N LYS A 760 12.32 3.46 -43.87
CA LYS A 760 12.50 2.21 -43.10
C LYS A 760 13.78 2.20 -42.28
N THR A 761 14.68 3.12 -42.52
CA THR A 761 15.96 3.19 -41.80
C THR A 761 15.95 4.39 -40.86
N HIS A 762 16.26 4.17 -39.61
CA HIS A 762 16.48 5.24 -38.63
C HIS A 762 17.72 6.08 -39.04
N SER A 763 17.60 7.38 -38.98
CA SER A 763 18.69 8.34 -39.22
C SER A 763 18.46 9.62 -38.42
N ASP A 764 19.44 10.51 -38.34
CA ASP A 764 19.29 11.80 -37.67
C ASP A 764 18.16 12.66 -38.29
N LEU A 765 17.88 12.49 -39.58
CA LEU A 765 16.79 13.16 -40.30
C LEU A 765 15.44 12.48 -40.08
N CYS A 766 15.37 11.12 -40.19
CA CYS A 766 14.18 10.31 -40.04
C CYS A 766 14.27 9.53 -38.73
N CYS A 767 13.91 10.14 -37.61
CA CYS A 767 14.07 9.57 -36.28
C CYS A 767 12.77 9.41 -35.48
N ASN A 768 11.64 9.94 -35.94
CA ASN A 768 10.35 9.79 -35.27
C ASN A 768 9.67 8.49 -35.69
N PRO A 769 9.52 7.50 -34.81
CA PRO A 769 8.91 6.21 -35.17
C PRO A 769 7.40 6.37 -35.36
N VAL A 770 6.85 5.91 -36.48
CA VAL A 770 5.42 5.88 -36.80
C VAL A 770 4.83 4.45 -36.79
N ALA A 771 5.70 3.45 -36.92
CA ALA A 771 5.42 2.03 -36.80
C ALA A 771 6.74 1.27 -36.61
N GLN A 772 6.70 -0.06 -36.50
CA GLN A 772 7.90 -0.85 -36.40
C GLN A 772 8.75 -0.67 -37.67
N ASP A 773 10.03 -0.32 -37.50
CA ASP A 773 10.98 -0.06 -38.58
C ASP A 773 10.46 0.93 -39.64
N LEU A 774 9.67 1.93 -39.20
CA LEU A 774 9.19 3.00 -40.07
C LEU A 774 9.27 4.35 -39.31
N PHE A 775 9.97 5.30 -39.90
CA PHE A 775 10.30 6.56 -39.28
C PHE A 775 9.96 7.75 -40.19
N THR A 776 9.57 8.87 -39.58
CA THR A 776 9.37 10.16 -40.28
C THR A 776 10.36 11.22 -39.81
N THR A 777 10.43 12.31 -40.54
CA THR A 777 11.35 13.43 -40.24
C THR A 777 10.82 14.27 -39.05
N LYS A 778 11.72 15.03 -38.41
CA LYS A 778 11.35 15.98 -37.35
C LYS A 778 10.47 17.11 -37.87
N GLU A 779 10.74 17.57 -39.08
CA GLU A 779 10.05 18.68 -39.74
C GLU A 779 8.57 18.41 -40.01
N ILE A 780 8.14 17.13 -39.98
CA ILE A 780 6.74 16.78 -40.17
C ILE A 780 5.84 17.48 -39.16
N THR A 781 6.33 17.67 -37.93
CA THR A 781 5.62 18.37 -36.86
C THR A 781 5.24 19.77 -37.29
N ASP A 782 6.18 20.55 -37.82
CA ASP A 782 5.93 21.92 -38.29
C ASP A 782 4.99 21.93 -39.48
N LYS A 783 5.12 20.98 -40.41
CA LYS A 783 4.19 20.83 -41.54
C LYS A 783 2.76 20.60 -41.05
N ILE A 784 2.55 19.72 -40.06
CA ILE A 784 1.26 19.46 -39.43
C ILE A 784 0.65 20.73 -38.83
N TYR A 785 1.43 21.49 -38.03
CA TYR A 785 0.95 22.72 -37.45
C TYR A 785 0.63 23.80 -38.49
N ASN A 786 1.40 23.89 -39.54
CA ASN A 786 1.13 24.79 -40.67
C ASN A 786 -0.19 24.41 -41.37
N GLU A 787 -0.48 23.12 -41.50
CA GLU A 787 -1.76 22.65 -42.04
C GLU A 787 -2.93 22.93 -41.09
N ILE A 788 -2.73 22.84 -39.77
CA ILE A 788 -3.75 23.18 -38.79
C ILE A 788 -4.08 24.67 -38.83
N LEU A 789 -3.06 25.54 -39.01
CA LEU A 789 -3.27 27.00 -39.16
C LEU A 789 -4.13 27.35 -40.37
N LYS A 790 -4.14 26.55 -41.44
CA LYS A 790 -5.01 26.73 -42.59
C LYS A 790 -6.45 26.30 -42.37
N ALA A 791 -6.77 25.69 -41.24
CA ALA A 791 -8.12 25.19 -40.95
C ALA A 791 -9.09 26.36 -40.75
N GLU A 792 -10.16 26.38 -41.50
CA GLU A 792 -11.21 27.40 -41.36
C GLU A 792 -12.03 27.20 -40.08
N ILE A 793 -12.34 28.31 -39.42
CA ILE A 793 -13.21 28.33 -38.25
C ILE A 793 -14.65 28.64 -38.71
N ASN A 794 -15.59 27.80 -38.28
CA ASN A 794 -17.03 28.06 -38.47
C ASN A 794 -17.71 28.38 -37.15
N PRO A 795 -17.81 29.64 -36.71
CA PRO A 795 -18.37 30.01 -35.42
C PRO A 795 -19.87 29.65 -35.24
N SER A 796 -20.61 29.50 -36.35
CA SER A 796 -22.03 29.16 -36.35
C SER A 796 -22.34 27.67 -36.21
N GLN A 797 -21.29 26.82 -36.22
CA GLN A 797 -21.43 25.35 -36.29
C GLN A 797 -21.99 24.72 -35.02
N GLY A 798 -21.94 25.42 -33.86
CA GLY A 798 -22.32 24.86 -32.59
C GLY A 798 -21.36 23.76 -32.12
N TYR A 799 -21.90 22.68 -31.54
CA TYR A 799 -21.07 21.53 -31.10
C TYR A 799 -20.58 20.72 -32.31
N LYS A 800 -19.26 20.58 -32.41
CA LYS A 800 -18.60 19.65 -33.33
C LYS A 800 -17.35 19.10 -32.68
N TYR A 801 -17.36 17.80 -32.40
CA TYR A 801 -16.18 17.12 -31.87
C TYR A 801 -14.95 17.38 -32.77
N SER A 802 -13.84 17.84 -32.16
CA SER A 802 -12.63 18.22 -32.90
C SER A 802 -11.37 17.73 -32.18
N ASP A 803 -10.46 17.13 -32.94
CA ASP A 803 -9.11 16.74 -32.50
C ASP A 803 -8.11 17.90 -32.59
N LEU A 804 -8.39 18.88 -33.48
CA LEU A 804 -7.42 19.95 -33.82
C LEU A 804 -7.06 20.80 -32.61
N GLY A 805 -7.99 21.03 -31.69
CA GLY A 805 -7.72 21.76 -30.45
C GLY A 805 -6.63 21.12 -29.59
N TYR A 806 -6.54 19.79 -29.58
CA TYR A 806 -5.60 19.03 -28.76
C TYR A 806 -4.15 19.10 -29.24
N TYR A 807 -3.93 19.41 -30.51
CA TYR A 807 -2.60 19.76 -31.01
C TYR A 807 -2.09 21.06 -30.36
N TYR A 808 -2.96 22.07 -30.23
CA TYR A 808 -2.63 23.33 -29.56
C TYR A 808 -2.44 23.11 -28.05
N TYR A 809 -3.28 22.30 -27.41
CA TYR A 809 -3.15 22.03 -25.96
C TYR A 809 -1.80 21.40 -25.62
N LYS A 810 -1.33 20.44 -26.44
CA LYS A 810 0.04 19.90 -26.29
C LYS A 810 1.09 21.01 -26.28
N LYS A 811 1.07 21.93 -27.26
CA LYS A 811 2.01 23.07 -27.32
C LYS A 811 1.88 23.99 -26.08
N ILE A 812 0.68 24.27 -25.63
CA ILE A 812 0.45 25.08 -24.41
C ILE A 812 1.07 24.40 -23.19
N ILE A 813 0.77 23.10 -22.99
CA ILE A 813 1.28 22.34 -21.85
C ILE A 813 2.81 22.35 -21.86
N GLU A 814 3.43 22.01 -22.99
CA GLU A 814 4.89 21.95 -23.13
C GLU A 814 5.55 23.32 -22.94
N LYS A 815 4.93 24.40 -23.43
CA LYS A 815 5.42 25.79 -23.24
C LYS A 815 5.34 26.20 -21.76
N LEU A 816 4.23 25.90 -21.08
CA LEU A 816 4.02 26.32 -19.68
C LEU A 816 4.79 25.49 -18.68
N THR A 817 5.10 24.24 -19.00
CA THR A 817 5.79 23.30 -18.09
C THR A 817 7.28 23.20 -18.36
N GLY A 818 7.74 23.58 -19.55
CA GLY A 818 9.13 23.44 -20.00
C GLY A 818 9.56 21.99 -20.23
N THR A 819 8.59 21.03 -20.27
CA THR A 819 8.84 19.62 -20.48
C THR A 819 7.81 19.02 -21.46
N THR A 820 8.08 17.82 -21.99
CA THR A 820 7.16 17.15 -22.91
C THR A 820 5.89 16.68 -22.17
N LEU A 821 4.78 16.55 -22.90
CA LEU A 821 3.49 16.14 -22.36
C LEU A 821 3.56 14.80 -21.61
N ASP A 822 4.22 13.81 -22.17
CA ASP A 822 4.40 12.48 -21.56
C ASP A 822 5.23 12.53 -20.28
N ALA A 823 6.35 13.26 -20.29
CA ALA A 823 7.19 13.43 -19.10
C ALA A 823 6.46 14.20 -17.99
N PHE A 824 5.67 15.22 -18.33
CA PHE A 824 4.85 15.95 -17.37
C PHE A 824 3.82 15.04 -16.70
N LEU A 825 3.07 14.25 -17.47
CA LEU A 825 2.06 13.32 -16.95
C LEU A 825 2.68 12.21 -16.10
N GLN A 826 3.82 11.69 -16.54
CA GLN A 826 4.55 10.68 -15.78
C GLN A 826 4.94 11.21 -14.39
N LYS A 827 5.46 12.44 -14.34
CA LYS A 827 5.92 13.08 -13.10
C LYS A 827 4.77 13.44 -12.16
N GLU A 828 3.70 14.06 -12.69
CA GLU A 828 2.65 14.67 -11.85
C GLU A 828 1.54 13.67 -11.47
N PHE A 829 1.33 12.60 -12.26
CA PHE A 829 0.24 11.66 -12.05
C PHE A 829 0.69 10.19 -12.03
N TYR A 830 1.26 9.68 -13.15
CA TYR A 830 1.38 8.23 -13.32
C TYR A 830 2.38 7.62 -12.35
N ALA A 831 3.58 8.20 -12.21
CA ALA A 831 4.58 7.70 -11.26
C ALA A 831 4.18 7.89 -9.80
N PRO A 832 3.68 9.07 -9.35
CA PRO A 832 3.21 9.22 -7.97
C PRO A 832 2.01 8.34 -7.61
N MET A 833 1.12 8.06 -8.58
CA MET A 833 0.02 7.09 -8.41
C MET A 833 0.47 5.64 -8.59
N GLN A 834 1.74 5.39 -8.91
CA GLN A 834 2.35 4.08 -9.15
C GLN A 834 1.67 3.28 -10.27
N LEU A 835 1.21 3.97 -11.32
CA LEU A 835 0.60 3.36 -12.49
C LEU A 835 1.70 2.92 -13.45
N SER A 836 1.79 1.62 -13.69
CA SER A 836 2.93 1.04 -14.43
C SER A 836 2.69 0.88 -15.93
N THR A 837 1.43 0.77 -16.34
CA THR A 837 1.10 0.48 -17.73
C THR A 837 0.66 1.70 -18.53
N ILE A 838 0.07 2.71 -17.86
CA ILE A 838 -0.39 3.90 -18.55
C ILE A 838 0.78 4.81 -18.99
N GLY A 839 0.73 5.29 -20.22
CA GLY A 839 1.70 6.24 -20.77
C GLY A 839 1.78 6.17 -22.27
N TYR A 840 2.58 7.08 -22.82
CA TYR A 840 2.91 7.11 -24.25
C TYR A 840 4.04 6.11 -24.57
N LEU A 841 4.27 5.86 -25.86
CA LEU A 841 5.40 5.08 -26.38
C LEU A 841 5.57 3.71 -25.68
N PRO A 842 4.56 2.85 -25.68
CA PRO A 842 4.55 1.64 -24.86
C PRO A 842 5.69 0.68 -25.18
N THR A 843 6.22 0.67 -26.42
CA THR A 843 7.33 -0.21 -26.83
C THR A 843 8.64 0.08 -26.09
N GLN A 844 8.78 1.27 -25.48
CA GLN A 844 9.98 1.65 -24.69
C GLN A 844 9.91 1.13 -23.25
N ARG A 845 8.74 0.67 -22.77
CA ARG A 845 8.51 0.37 -21.36
C ARG A 845 7.71 -0.91 -21.09
N ILE A 846 7.03 -1.47 -22.10
CA ILE A 846 6.16 -2.64 -21.98
C ILE A 846 6.57 -3.68 -23.02
N PRO A 847 6.69 -4.95 -22.66
CA PRO A 847 6.95 -6.03 -23.63
C PRO A 847 5.89 -6.09 -24.72
N LEU A 848 6.29 -6.25 -25.98
CA LEU A 848 5.35 -6.37 -27.11
C LEU A 848 4.32 -7.51 -26.93
N SER A 849 4.67 -8.56 -26.20
CA SER A 849 3.77 -9.68 -25.89
C SER A 849 2.55 -9.28 -25.04
N GLN A 850 2.62 -8.17 -24.32
CA GLN A 850 1.54 -7.63 -23.49
C GLN A 850 0.71 -6.58 -24.23
N ILE A 851 1.11 -6.13 -25.40
CA ILE A 851 0.42 -5.09 -26.14
C ILE A 851 -0.49 -5.75 -27.19
N ALA A 852 -1.76 -5.37 -27.22
CA ALA A 852 -2.70 -5.83 -28.23
C ALA A 852 -2.38 -5.19 -29.59
N GLU A 853 -2.60 -5.96 -30.67
CA GLU A 853 -2.53 -5.44 -32.04
C GLU A 853 -3.64 -4.43 -32.24
N THR A 854 -3.32 -3.27 -32.84
CA THR A 854 -4.29 -2.16 -32.98
C THR A 854 -5.05 -2.22 -34.30
N GLU A 855 -4.34 -2.44 -35.41
CA GLU A 855 -4.90 -2.56 -36.75
C GLU A 855 -3.94 -3.30 -37.71
N ASN A 856 -4.44 -3.73 -38.88
CA ASN A 856 -3.62 -4.09 -40.00
C ASN A 856 -3.68 -2.95 -41.02
N ASP A 857 -2.75 -1.98 -40.92
CA ASP A 857 -2.71 -0.83 -41.82
C ASP A 857 -2.11 -1.23 -43.18
N THR A 858 -2.95 -1.58 -44.10
CA THR A 858 -2.57 -1.94 -45.46
C THR A 858 -2.36 -0.75 -46.39
N LYS A 859 -2.79 0.46 -46.00
CA LYS A 859 -2.78 1.67 -46.86
C LYS A 859 -1.52 2.50 -46.68
N TRP A 860 -1.22 2.92 -45.48
CA TRP A 860 -0.14 3.87 -45.20
C TRP A 860 1.11 3.19 -44.63
N ARG A 861 1.00 2.53 -43.46
CA ARG A 861 2.14 1.87 -42.78
C ARG A 861 2.50 0.52 -43.37
N LYS A 862 1.57 -0.12 -44.09
CA LYS A 862 1.72 -1.40 -44.79
C LYS A 862 2.20 -2.53 -43.88
N GLN A 863 1.69 -2.56 -42.66
CA GLN A 863 2.03 -3.57 -41.63
C GLN A 863 0.97 -3.63 -40.53
N ILE A 864 1.04 -4.69 -39.69
CA ILE A 864 0.28 -4.77 -38.45
C ILE A 864 0.86 -3.75 -37.47
N VAL A 865 0.02 -2.86 -36.96
CA VAL A 865 0.38 -1.86 -35.96
C VAL A 865 0.24 -2.45 -34.57
N LYS A 866 1.38 -2.59 -33.88
CA LYS A 866 1.46 -3.14 -32.53
C LYS A 866 2.45 -2.32 -31.70
N GLY A 867 1.97 -1.73 -30.61
CA GLY A 867 2.80 -0.86 -29.76
C GLY A 867 3.07 0.53 -30.33
N TYR A 868 2.37 0.90 -31.37
CA TYR A 868 2.34 2.23 -31.96
C TYR A 868 0.91 2.74 -32.03
N VAL A 869 0.73 4.06 -31.87
CA VAL A 869 -0.59 4.66 -31.82
C VAL A 869 -1.34 4.46 -33.15
N HIS A 870 -2.63 4.09 -33.06
CA HIS A 870 -3.50 3.94 -34.23
C HIS A 870 -3.60 5.24 -35.03
N ASP A 871 -3.91 6.36 -34.35
CA ASP A 871 -4.13 7.65 -34.96
C ASP A 871 -2.90 8.10 -35.76
N GLN A 872 -3.10 8.34 -37.05
CA GLN A 872 -2.03 8.68 -37.99
C GLN A 872 -1.40 10.03 -37.70
N GLY A 873 -2.21 11.03 -37.31
CA GLY A 873 -1.71 12.34 -36.90
C GLY A 873 -0.85 12.29 -35.63
N ALA A 874 -1.27 11.48 -34.66
CA ALA A 874 -0.51 11.24 -33.45
C ALA A 874 0.80 10.45 -33.75
N ALA A 875 0.75 9.46 -34.63
CA ALA A 875 1.94 8.73 -35.06
C ALA A 875 2.96 9.65 -35.73
N LEU A 876 2.52 10.57 -36.62
CA LEU A 876 3.37 11.57 -37.26
C LEU A 876 4.00 12.54 -36.26
N LEU A 877 3.39 12.79 -35.09
CA LEU A 877 3.97 13.54 -33.99
C LEU A 877 4.93 12.69 -33.10
N GLY A 878 5.34 11.51 -33.56
CA GLY A 878 6.22 10.61 -32.82
C GLY A 878 5.52 9.82 -31.71
N GLY A 879 4.21 9.66 -31.77
CA GLY A 879 3.41 8.87 -30.82
C GLY A 879 2.95 9.63 -29.57
N VAL A 880 3.43 10.84 -29.32
CA VAL A 880 3.02 11.70 -28.19
C VAL A 880 2.15 12.84 -28.70
N ALA A 881 0.84 12.69 -28.63
CA ALA A 881 -0.10 13.70 -29.10
C ALA A 881 -1.18 14.01 -28.03
N GLY A 882 -1.82 15.20 -28.17
CA GLY A 882 -2.82 15.61 -27.19
C GLY A 882 -4.16 14.86 -27.31
N HIS A 883 -4.48 14.35 -28.49
CA HIS A 883 -5.78 13.72 -28.80
C HIS A 883 -5.76 12.19 -28.76
N ALA A 884 -4.58 11.57 -28.88
CA ALA A 884 -4.36 10.13 -28.92
C ALA A 884 -2.90 9.80 -28.50
N GLY A 885 -2.57 8.52 -28.29
CA GLY A 885 -1.22 8.04 -28.05
C GLY A 885 -0.98 7.42 -26.68
N LEU A 886 -1.91 7.53 -25.73
CA LEU A 886 -1.83 6.78 -24.48
C LEU A 886 -2.18 5.30 -24.70
N PHE A 887 -1.42 4.47 -24.02
CA PHE A 887 -1.64 3.04 -23.88
C PHE A 887 -1.78 2.68 -22.41
N SER A 888 -2.63 1.70 -22.07
CA SER A 888 -2.80 1.22 -20.69
C SER A 888 -3.51 -0.14 -20.63
N ASN A 889 -3.41 -0.79 -19.47
CA ASN A 889 -4.37 -1.84 -19.07
C ASN A 889 -5.62 -1.21 -18.43
N ALA A 890 -6.64 -2.03 -18.17
CA ALA A 890 -7.92 -1.54 -17.63
C ALA A 890 -7.80 -1.06 -16.18
N THR A 891 -6.90 -1.61 -15.42
CA THR A 891 -6.65 -1.31 -14.01
C THR A 891 -6.12 0.11 -13.81
N ASP A 892 -5.07 0.50 -14.52
CA ASP A 892 -4.49 1.84 -14.41
C ASP A 892 -5.48 2.92 -14.88
N VAL A 893 -6.29 2.60 -15.91
CA VAL A 893 -7.40 3.46 -16.34
C VAL A 893 -8.44 3.63 -15.25
N ALA A 894 -8.83 2.52 -14.58
CA ALA A 894 -9.81 2.56 -13.49
C ALA A 894 -9.31 3.39 -12.29
N ALA A 895 -8.02 3.34 -11.99
CA ALA A 895 -7.38 4.13 -10.96
C ALA A 895 -7.51 5.64 -11.20
N LEU A 896 -7.19 6.09 -12.41
CA LEU A 896 -7.33 7.51 -12.77
C LEU A 896 -8.80 7.95 -12.77
N MET A 897 -9.71 7.08 -13.21
CA MET A 897 -11.15 7.38 -13.15
C MET A 897 -11.65 7.47 -11.70
N GLN A 898 -11.15 6.63 -10.80
CA GLN A 898 -11.46 6.71 -9.37
C GLN A 898 -10.91 8.00 -8.75
N MET A 899 -9.69 8.41 -9.09
CA MET A 899 -9.12 9.69 -8.68
C MET A 899 -10.04 10.86 -9.09
N LEU A 900 -10.49 10.87 -10.33
CA LEU A 900 -11.42 11.90 -10.84
C LEU A 900 -12.79 11.84 -10.13
N LEU A 901 -13.32 10.63 -9.89
CA LEU A 901 -14.58 10.41 -9.17
C LEU A 901 -14.50 10.94 -7.73
N ASN A 902 -13.37 10.81 -7.07
CA ASN A 902 -13.10 11.32 -5.72
C ASN A 902 -12.81 12.84 -5.71
N GLY A 903 -12.98 13.55 -6.83
CA GLY A 903 -12.69 14.98 -6.91
C GLY A 903 -11.19 15.31 -6.88
N GLY A 904 -10.38 14.48 -7.51
CA GLY A 904 -8.94 14.69 -7.65
C GLY A 904 -8.10 14.08 -6.55
N GLU A 905 -8.69 13.37 -5.61
CA GLU A 905 -7.98 12.67 -4.53
C GLU A 905 -7.79 11.19 -4.87
N TYR A 906 -6.61 10.69 -4.56
CA TYR A 906 -6.27 9.28 -4.73
C TYR A 906 -5.29 8.82 -3.66
N ALA A 907 -5.63 7.73 -2.96
CA ALA A 907 -4.82 7.15 -1.88
C ALA A 907 -4.35 8.20 -0.83
N GLY A 908 -5.26 9.11 -0.42
CA GLY A 908 -4.98 10.17 0.55
C GLY A 908 -4.17 11.36 0.00
N THR A 909 -3.79 11.32 -1.28
CA THR A 909 -3.05 12.41 -1.94
C THR A 909 -3.97 13.21 -2.85
N GLN A 910 -4.01 14.54 -2.69
CA GLN A 910 -4.74 15.43 -3.57
C GLN A 910 -3.89 15.77 -4.79
N TYR A 911 -4.22 15.21 -5.94
CA TYR A 911 -3.53 15.46 -7.23
C TYR A 911 -4.11 16.69 -7.95
N LEU A 912 -5.43 16.87 -7.85
CA LEU A 912 -6.20 17.98 -8.41
C LEU A 912 -7.18 18.49 -7.37
N SER A 913 -7.45 19.80 -7.30
CA SER A 913 -8.48 20.29 -6.41
C SER A 913 -9.89 19.82 -6.83
N LYS A 914 -10.77 19.60 -5.85
CA LYS A 914 -12.18 19.27 -6.13
C LYS A 914 -12.85 20.31 -7.03
N LYS A 915 -12.43 21.56 -6.91
CA LYS A 915 -12.94 22.67 -7.72
C LYS A 915 -12.60 22.49 -9.20
N VAL A 916 -11.35 22.21 -9.54
CA VAL A 916 -10.96 22.08 -10.95
C VAL A 916 -11.61 20.87 -11.61
N VAL A 917 -11.73 19.73 -10.91
CA VAL A 917 -12.44 18.55 -11.41
C VAL A 917 -13.93 18.89 -11.65
N SER A 918 -14.58 19.60 -10.72
CA SER A 918 -15.96 20.05 -10.86
C SER A 918 -16.14 21.03 -12.01
N ASP A 919 -15.22 22.00 -12.15
CA ASP A 919 -15.27 22.99 -13.25
C ASP A 919 -15.19 22.29 -14.62
N PHE A 920 -14.28 21.29 -14.77
CA PHE A 920 -14.14 20.55 -16.02
C PHE A 920 -15.31 19.58 -16.29
N ASN A 921 -15.98 19.10 -15.25
CA ASN A 921 -17.18 18.25 -15.37
C ASN A 921 -18.47 19.04 -15.64
N THR A 922 -18.43 20.37 -15.51
CA THR A 922 -19.63 21.23 -15.66
C THR A 922 -19.96 21.48 -17.15
N CYS A 923 -21.23 21.32 -17.51
CA CYS A 923 -21.75 21.68 -18.82
C CYS A 923 -22.02 23.19 -18.87
N TYR A 924 -21.22 23.94 -19.60
CA TYR A 924 -21.30 25.40 -19.68
C TYR A 924 -22.20 25.93 -20.82
N PHE A 925 -22.54 25.11 -21.78
CA PHE A 925 -23.23 25.49 -22.99
C PHE A 925 -24.61 24.78 -23.10
N PRO A 926 -25.74 25.51 -23.22
CA PRO A 926 -27.06 24.91 -23.04
C PRO A 926 -27.44 23.85 -24.09
N ASN A 927 -26.85 23.88 -25.28
CA ASN A 927 -27.13 22.92 -26.36
C ASN A 927 -25.97 21.90 -26.52
N ASN A 928 -25.13 21.75 -25.51
CA ASN A 928 -24.00 20.85 -25.52
C ASN A 928 -23.99 20.00 -24.23
N ARG A 929 -24.06 18.67 -24.39
CA ARG A 929 -23.99 17.76 -23.24
C ARG A 929 -22.62 17.69 -22.57
N ARG A 930 -21.53 18.09 -23.24
CA ARG A 930 -20.18 17.96 -22.74
C ARG A 930 -19.81 18.93 -21.62
N GLY A 931 -18.99 18.47 -20.69
CA GLY A 931 -18.17 19.34 -19.86
C GLY A 931 -16.98 19.90 -20.65
N LEU A 932 -16.01 20.45 -19.93
CA LEU A 932 -14.75 20.93 -20.54
C LEU A 932 -13.80 19.74 -20.72
N ILE A 933 -13.90 18.92 -21.73
CA ILE A 933 -13.11 17.70 -22.01
C ILE A 933 -13.92 16.42 -21.79
N PHE A 934 -14.67 16.30 -20.69
CA PHE A 934 -15.47 15.11 -20.41
C PHE A 934 -16.68 14.98 -21.33
N ASP A 935 -16.94 13.76 -21.80
CA ASP A 935 -18.23 13.40 -22.39
C ASP A 935 -19.25 13.11 -21.28
N LYS A 936 -20.52 13.31 -21.57
CA LYS A 936 -21.64 13.16 -20.65
C LYS A 936 -22.75 12.32 -21.34
N PRO A 937 -23.68 11.75 -20.57
CA PRO A 937 -24.82 11.01 -21.16
C PRO A 937 -25.60 11.82 -22.18
N SER A 938 -26.04 11.15 -23.24
CA SER A 938 -26.97 11.73 -24.20
C SER A 938 -28.38 11.89 -23.60
N SER A 939 -29.12 12.92 -24.02
CA SER A 939 -30.54 13.04 -23.71
C SER A 939 -31.40 12.01 -24.46
N GLU A 940 -30.85 11.43 -25.54
CA GLU A 940 -31.49 10.40 -26.34
C GLU A 940 -31.04 9.04 -25.88
N ALA A 941 -31.97 8.17 -25.48
CA ALA A 941 -31.67 6.83 -24.97
C ALA A 941 -30.94 5.98 -26.02
N TRP A 942 -29.94 5.22 -25.57
CA TRP A 942 -29.11 4.37 -26.43
C TRP A 942 -28.32 5.13 -27.50
N SER A 943 -28.14 6.43 -27.31
CA SER A 943 -27.32 7.30 -28.16
C SER A 943 -26.10 7.82 -27.39
N GLY A 944 -24.99 8.07 -28.07
CA GLY A 944 -23.75 8.56 -27.46
C GLY A 944 -22.89 7.46 -26.82
N SER A 945 -22.38 7.71 -25.63
CA SER A 945 -21.35 6.86 -24.99
C SER A 945 -21.89 5.93 -23.90
N THR A 946 -23.14 6.16 -23.44
CA THR A 946 -23.72 5.47 -22.27
C THR A 946 -25.09 4.87 -22.55
N GLY A 947 -25.51 3.91 -21.73
CA GLY A 947 -26.87 3.46 -21.63
C GLY A 947 -27.80 4.49 -20.98
N PRO A 948 -29.14 4.30 -21.06
CA PRO A 948 -30.14 5.24 -20.57
C PRO A 948 -30.14 5.41 -19.04
N SER A 949 -29.64 4.46 -18.27
CA SER A 949 -29.62 4.50 -16.80
C SER A 949 -28.48 5.35 -16.22
N ALA A 950 -27.55 5.83 -17.04
CA ALA A 950 -26.44 6.64 -16.59
C ALA A 950 -26.92 7.99 -16.06
N SER A 951 -26.44 8.42 -14.85
CA SER A 951 -26.82 9.69 -14.27
C SER A 951 -26.31 10.88 -15.09
N LYS A 952 -27.01 12.01 -15.03
CA LYS A 952 -26.55 13.26 -15.66
C LYS A 952 -25.24 13.78 -15.07
N GLN A 953 -24.87 13.34 -13.87
CA GLN A 953 -23.61 13.69 -13.22
C GLN A 953 -22.43 12.86 -13.76
N SER A 954 -22.71 11.69 -14.34
CA SER A 954 -21.69 10.80 -14.84
C SER A 954 -20.85 11.42 -15.96
N PHE A 955 -19.63 10.98 -16.10
CA PHE A 955 -18.65 11.53 -17.04
C PHE A 955 -17.63 10.48 -17.48
N GLY A 956 -17.07 10.70 -18.65
CA GLY A 956 -16.05 9.80 -19.16
C GLY A 956 -15.65 10.12 -20.59
N HIS A 957 -15.07 9.15 -21.28
CA HIS A 957 -14.78 9.24 -22.72
C HIS A 957 -14.73 7.84 -23.37
N THR A 958 -15.04 7.77 -24.64
CA THR A 958 -14.82 6.59 -25.49
C THR A 958 -13.63 6.79 -26.41
N GLY A 959 -12.98 5.68 -26.79
CA GLY A 959 -11.89 5.66 -27.77
C GLY A 959 -12.28 5.00 -29.07
N PHE A 960 -11.68 5.44 -30.17
CA PHE A 960 -11.91 4.89 -31.53
C PHE A 960 -11.58 3.41 -31.61
N THR A 961 -10.57 2.95 -30.89
CA THR A 961 -10.14 1.56 -30.79
C THR A 961 -11.12 0.63 -30.05
N GLY A 962 -12.26 1.16 -29.57
CA GLY A 962 -13.28 0.40 -28.85
C GLY A 962 -13.25 0.57 -27.35
N THR A 963 -12.36 1.41 -26.82
CA THR A 963 -12.18 1.65 -25.40
C THR A 963 -13.25 2.56 -24.80
N LEU A 964 -13.50 2.44 -23.50
CA LEU A 964 -14.37 3.32 -22.71
C LEU A 964 -13.81 3.42 -21.28
N ALA A 965 -13.82 4.62 -20.71
CA ALA A 965 -13.59 4.89 -19.31
C ALA A 965 -14.69 5.83 -18.82
N TRP A 966 -15.44 5.43 -17.80
CA TRP A 966 -16.62 6.13 -17.32
C TRP A 966 -16.74 6.10 -15.81
N ALA A 967 -17.17 7.20 -15.19
CA ALA A 967 -17.43 7.30 -13.76
C ALA A 967 -18.82 7.91 -13.51
N ASP A 968 -19.53 7.45 -12.49
CA ASP A 968 -20.82 7.98 -12.09
C ASP A 968 -20.85 8.34 -10.60
N PRO A 969 -20.84 9.65 -10.26
CA PRO A 969 -20.92 10.10 -8.88
C PRO A 969 -22.24 9.77 -8.18
N ALA A 970 -23.33 9.55 -8.92
CA ALA A 970 -24.65 9.30 -8.31
C ALA A 970 -24.73 7.94 -7.62
N ASN A 971 -23.98 6.95 -8.11
CA ASN A 971 -23.89 5.63 -7.52
C ASN A 971 -22.45 5.23 -7.14
N ASN A 972 -21.51 6.16 -7.27
CA ASN A 972 -20.09 5.96 -6.94
C ASN A 972 -19.49 4.75 -7.65
N THR A 973 -19.69 4.64 -8.97
CA THR A 973 -19.15 3.56 -9.81
C THR A 973 -18.14 4.08 -10.82
N VAL A 974 -17.15 3.23 -11.12
CA VAL A 974 -16.27 3.37 -12.29
C VAL A 974 -16.47 2.15 -13.18
N TYR A 975 -16.53 2.36 -14.48
CA TYR A 975 -16.61 1.32 -15.48
C TYR A 975 -15.58 1.55 -16.58
N VAL A 976 -14.68 0.58 -16.76
CA VAL A 976 -13.66 0.57 -17.81
C VAL A 976 -13.89 -0.63 -18.71
N PHE A 977 -13.86 -0.39 -20.00
CA PHE A 977 -13.89 -1.42 -21.05
C PHE A 977 -12.79 -1.11 -22.06
N LEU A 978 -11.82 -1.99 -22.18
CA LEU A 978 -10.76 -1.87 -23.18
C LEU A 978 -10.84 -2.99 -24.20
N SER A 979 -10.70 -2.63 -25.48
CA SER A 979 -10.66 -3.60 -26.61
C SER A 979 -9.87 -3.01 -27.77
N ASN A 980 -9.62 -3.84 -28.77
CA ASN A 980 -8.97 -3.46 -30.02
C ASN A 980 -9.87 -3.75 -31.24
N ARG A 981 -11.09 -3.17 -31.25
CA ARG A 981 -12.07 -3.38 -32.31
C ARG A 981 -11.55 -3.07 -33.73
N THR A 982 -10.55 -2.18 -33.79
CA THR A 982 -9.90 -1.74 -35.04
C THR A 982 -9.01 -2.82 -35.67
N PHE A 983 -8.76 -3.92 -34.96
CA PHE A 983 -8.03 -5.04 -35.51
C PHE A 983 -8.99 -6.08 -36.09
N PRO A 984 -8.78 -6.60 -37.33
CA PRO A 984 -7.75 -6.12 -38.27
C PRO A 984 -8.17 -4.88 -39.05
N ASP A 985 -9.45 -4.51 -39.04
CA ASP A 985 -10.04 -3.48 -39.90
C ASP A 985 -10.66 -2.34 -39.08
N THR A 986 -10.22 -1.11 -39.35
CA THR A 986 -10.72 0.12 -38.71
C THR A 986 -12.21 0.40 -39.00
N GLU A 987 -12.77 -0.12 -40.11
CA GLU A 987 -14.17 0.00 -40.48
C GLU A 987 -15.10 -0.99 -39.75
N ASN A 988 -14.58 -1.77 -38.83
CA ASN A 988 -15.38 -2.67 -37.97
C ASN A 988 -16.13 -1.88 -36.88
N TRP A 989 -17.37 -1.49 -37.13
CA TRP A 989 -18.22 -0.76 -36.21
C TRP A 989 -19.19 -1.64 -35.39
N LYS A 990 -19.09 -2.95 -35.48
CA LYS A 990 -19.97 -3.92 -34.79
C LYS A 990 -20.12 -3.68 -33.28
N ILE A 991 -19.06 -3.25 -32.60
CA ILE A 991 -19.12 -2.93 -31.17
C ILE A 991 -20.20 -1.86 -30.87
N ASN A 992 -20.38 -0.88 -31.78
CA ASN A 992 -21.37 0.18 -31.67
C ASN A 992 -22.76 -0.33 -32.09
N ASP A 993 -22.86 -1.11 -33.16
CA ASP A 993 -24.11 -1.70 -33.66
C ASP A 993 -24.72 -2.64 -32.61
N LEU A 994 -23.89 -3.47 -32.00
CA LEU A 994 -24.28 -4.37 -30.90
C LEU A 994 -24.51 -3.63 -29.56
N LYS A 995 -24.09 -2.38 -29.45
CA LYS A 995 -24.16 -1.57 -28.22
C LYS A 995 -23.51 -2.26 -27.01
N THR A 996 -22.43 -3.03 -27.24
CA THR A 996 -21.81 -3.90 -26.23
C THR A 996 -21.48 -3.15 -24.96
N ARG A 997 -20.78 -2.01 -25.06
CA ARG A 997 -20.37 -1.18 -23.90
C ARG A 997 -21.56 -0.63 -23.12
N MET A 998 -22.61 -0.20 -23.82
CA MET A 998 -23.84 0.33 -23.20
C MET A 998 -24.65 -0.77 -22.51
N LYS A 999 -24.76 -1.96 -23.14
CA LYS A 999 -25.43 -3.12 -22.54
C LYS A 999 -24.76 -3.55 -21.24
N ILE A 1000 -23.43 -3.65 -21.21
CA ILE A 1000 -22.67 -3.94 -19.99
C ILE A 1000 -22.95 -2.88 -18.93
N GLN A 1001 -22.94 -1.59 -19.29
CA GLN A 1001 -23.24 -0.51 -18.37
C GLN A 1001 -24.66 -0.62 -17.79
N GLU A 1002 -25.66 -1.00 -18.57
CA GLU A 1002 -27.03 -1.23 -18.07
C GLU A 1002 -27.09 -2.39 -17.07
N GLU A 1003 -26.34 -3.48 -17.29
CA GLU A 1003 -26.22 -4.55 -16.30
C GLU A 1003 -25.63 -4.04 -14.98
N ILE A 1004 -24.61 -3.17 -15.06
CA ILE A 1004 -24.01 -2.52 -13.88
C ILE A 1004 -25.07 -1.68 -13.12
N TYR A 1005 -25.88 -0.90 -13.84
CA TYR A 1005 -26.90 -0.04 -13.21
C TYR A 1005 -28.12 -0.82 -12.68
N LYS A 1006 -28.35 -2.05 -13.12
CA LYS A 1006 -29.34 -2.95 -12.47
C LYS A 1006 -28.90 -3.34 -11.06
N VAL A 1007 -27.61 -3.50 -10.86
CA VAL A 1007 -27.01 -3.85 -9.55
C VAL A 1007 -26.81 -2.58 -8.69
N PHE A 1008 -26.28 -1.54 -9.30
CA PHE A 1008 -25.88 -0.29 -8.63
C PHE A 1008 -26.65 0.88 -9.26
N PRO A 1009 -27.96 1.04 -8.96
CA PRO A 1009 -28.78 2.08 -9.57
C PRO A 1009 -28.23 3.47 -9.20
N ALA A 1010 -28.25 4.39 -10.17
CA ALA A 1010 -28.01 5.80 -9.91
C ALA A 1010 -29.23 6.37 -9.17
N LYS A 1011 -29.02 6.85 -7.95
CA LYS A 1011 -30.08 7.44 -7.10
C LYS A 1011 -30.42 8.86 -7.55
#